data_eadf3d8f1fbc6d7624a0540a4831fb71
#
_entry.id   eadf3d8f1fbc6d7624a0540a4831fb71
#
_cell.length_a   1.000
_cell.length_b   1.000
_cell.length_c   1.000
_cell.angle_alpha   90.00
_cell.angle_beta   90.00
_cell.angle_gamma   90.00
#
_symmetry.space_group_name_H-M   'P 1'
#
loop_
_entity.id
_entity.type
_entity.pdbx_description
1 polymer ?
#
loop_
_entity_poly.entity_id
_entity_poly.type
_entity_poly.pdbx_seq_one_letter_code
_entity_poly.pdbx_strand_id
1 'polypeptide(L)'
;HFTGARTAHMQAWEGKGTSSRFIRNLIGGYSRFKGLPYTPAPSTHGPPLSASLSTTTTTIKQSQPTITAAPDFLWRRIRENFGTDADPFKDQHRQVKGALWLRAMSSHGMVTDPEAVERFAARTTSKHAEVTERLVKEGLVRVEWHLDKEALLAWVTVRSGTGTKKAELLNLLQRISECDRTTLLCALDWLPISRALRTPNSFEEGTLDWYSVDEAHKHAAERFAVLENAGLANRTFHRDTKAAAKRMYEACQAEGIPVPRTGTYDPNKHTIAECIALDKDACNSVQDEVLTDYSELSHLAKMLSADIPVLRSGAIAPIHTHFEELLETGRTGSSKPNVQNRARGEKCQVCRGKKCQVVCLHCMGTGAELGDRECFVPRPGWVMVDSDYSLGELHTLAQACLWLLGHSELAKALKEGKDPHTAMAGEILGISYEESVKLKKIKDGALDNARNAGKAVNFGKPGGLSAKTMRAYAVRTYGVDKTLEEWERILKIWERLWTEMPDFFRYIDKLPKRRGQASIERAKHEGKIQQLYSLVQPYSERLRAGATYCATCNSVYQGLLADVLKKAGWYIFCCSYLSPAIVNELLGAAISTDGAGLYGCRPCNEIHDQFLIEAKEAQGVPAARSTGLLMNRAGAEVLPDVPVKCEPILARRWSKRADLVRGADGVMVAWEDPRLVRALSN
;
A
#
# COMPACT_ATOMS: atom_id res chain seq x y z
N HIS A 1 26.09 24.73 3.71
CA HIS A 1 24.98 23.86 4.16
C HIS A 1 23.91 23.61 3.08
N PHE A 2 23.71 24.52 2.13
CA PHE A 2 22.74 24.35 1.01
C PHE A 2 23.22 23.39 -0.09
N THR A 3 24.50 23.22 -0.27
CA THR A 3 25.07 22.29 -1.26
C THR A 3 24.91 20.81 -0.85
N GLY A 4 24.98 20.50 0.44
CA GLY A 4 24.78 19.13 0.95
C GLY A 4 23.36 18.62 0.77
N ALA A 5 22.34 19.46 0.97
CA ALA A 5 20.94 19.10 0.76
C ALA A 5 20.62 18.85 -0.73
N ARG A 6 21.24 19.58 -1.64
CA ARG A 6 21.14 19.34 -3.10
C ARG A 6 21.70 17.99 -3.50
N THR A 7 22.85 17.61 -2.93
CA THR A 7 23.51 16.32 -3.26
C THR A 7 22.75 15.12 -2.70
N ALA A 8 22.22 15.21 -1.47
CA ALA A 8 21.39 14.17 -0.88
C ALA A 8 20.05 14.01 -1.60
N HIS A 9 19.42 15.10 -2.01
CA HIS A 9 18.19 15.11 -2.80
C HIS A 9 18.41 14.48 -4.19
N MET A 10 19.54 14.76 -4.84
CA MET A 10 19.89 14.16 -6.13
C MET A 10 20.22 12.68 -6.03
N GLN A 11 20.85 12.21 -4.96
CA GLN A 11 21.13 10.78 -4.73
C GLN A 11 19.87 9.97 -4.39
N ALA A 12 18.89 10.55 -3.69
CA ALA A 12 17.61 9.92 -3.40
C ALA A 12 16.77 9.67 -4.67
N TRP A 13 17.00 10.44 -5.73
CA TRP A 13 16.30 10.34 -7.01
C TRP A 13 16.92 9.33 -7.99
N GLU A 14 18.09 8.77 -7.70
CA GLU A 14 18.77 7.77 -8.55
C GLU A 14 18.19 6.36 -8.47
N GLY A 15 17.20 6.12 -7.63
CA GLY A 15 16.57 4.82 -7.40
C GLY A 15 15.22 4.64 -8.07
N LYS A 16 15.20 4.02 -9.24
CA LYS A 16 14.09 3.28 -9.88
C LYS A 16 12.87 4.03 -10.41
N GLY A 17 12.71 4.00 -11.74
CA GLY A 17 11.51 4.34 -12.50
C GLY A 17 11.79 5.13 -13.79
N THR A 18 10.89 5.10 -14.75
CA THR A 18 11.01 5.80 -16.04
C THR A 18 11.12 7.33 -15.90
N SER A 19 10.50 7.90 -14.87
CA SER A 19 10.63 9.32 -14.52
C SER A 19 12.04 9.68 -14.05
N SER A 20 12.66 8.81 -13.26
CA SER A 20 14.05 8.92 -12.81
C SER A 20 15.05 8.89 -13.98
N ARG A 21 14.72 8.18 -15.07
CA ARG A 21 15.53 8.14 -16.28
C ARG A 21 15.50 9.48 -17.06
N PHE A 22 14.34 10.15 -17.07
CA PHE A 22 14.21 11.47 -17.68
C PHE A 22 15.03 12.52 -16.92
N ILE A 23 14.93 12.54 -15.61
CA ILE A 23 15.67 13.47 -14.74
C ILE A 23 17.16 13.13 -14.73
N ARG A 24 17.56 11.84 -14.72
CA ARG A 24 18.97 11.43 -14.88
C ARG A 24 19.55 11.89 -16.22
N ASN A 25 18.80 11.78 -17.30
CA ASN A 25 19.24 12.28 -18.61
C ASN A 25 19.33 13.80 -18.64
N LEU A 26 18.45 14.48 -17.91
CA LEU A 26 18.46 15.93 -17.73
C LEU A 26 19.70 16.39 -16.95
N ILE A 27 19.98 15.73 -15.81
CA ILE A 27 21.12 16.03 -14.93
C ILE A 27 22.43 15.55 -15.55
N GLY A 28 22.49 14.38 -16.16
CA GLY A 28 23.67 13.86 -16.86
C GLY A 28 24.04 14.69 -18.10
N GLY A 29 23.04 15.27 -18.78
CA GLY A 29 23.23 16.27 -19.84
C GLY A 29 23.85 17.56 -19.30
N TYR A 30 23.41 18.02 -18.13
CA TYR A 30 23.92 19.22 -17.48
C TYR A 30 25.40 19.07 -17.05
N SER A 31 25.78 17.93 -16.48
CA SER A 31 27.15 17.64 -16.05
C SER A 31 28.13 17.53 -17.23
N ARG A 32 27.72 16.92 -18.33
CA ARG A 32 28.53 16.81 -19.57
C ARG A 32 28.68 18.15 -20.27
N PHE A 33 27.68 19.01 -20.20
CA PHE A 33 27.70 20.31 -20.86
C PHE A 33 28.65 21.33 -20.20
N LYS A 34 28.88 21.21 -18.88
CA LYS A 34 29.75 22.16 -18.13
C LYS A 34 31.22 21.76 -18.10
N GLY A 35 31.63 20.60 -18.62
CA GLY A 35 33.05 20.20 -18.69
C GLY A 35 33.79 20.18 -17.34
N LEU A 36 33.04 20.02 -16.22
CA LEU A 36 33.61 20.02 -14.89
C LEU A 36 34.00 18.57 -14.50
N PRO A 37 35.27 18.32 -14.11
CA PRO A 37 35.69 17.01 -13.64
C PRO A 37 34.99 16.67 -12.31
N TYR A 38 34.39 15.51 -12.25
CA TYR A 38 33.85 14.93 -11.03
C TYR A 38 35.02 14.38 -10.19
N THR A 39 35.31 15.01 -9.08
CA THR A 39 36.17 14.46 -8.03
C THR A 39 35.31 13.98 -6.85
N PRO A 40 35.32 12.68 -6.50
CA PRO A 40 34.63 12.21 -5.30
C PRO A 40 35.34 12.76 -4.05
N ALA A 41 34.57 13.29 -3.10
CA ALA A 41 35.09 13.78 -1.84
C ALA A 41 35.64 12.62 -0.97
N PRO A 42 36.78 12.80 -0.29
CA PRO A 42 37.32 11.77 0.60
C PRO A 42 36.47 11.61 1.86
N SER A 43 36.30 10.37 2.29
CA SER A 43 35.66 9.98 3.54
C SER A 43 36.54 10.39 4.74
N THR A 44 36.05 11.33 5.54
CA THR A 44 36.70 11.66 6.81
C THR A 44 35.80 11.37 8.00
N HIS A 45 36.16 10.39 8.78
CA HIS A 45 35.73 10.23 10.17
C HIS A 45 36.49 11.21 11.03
N GLY A 46 35.81 12.16 11.69
CA GLY A 46 36.39 13.04 12.69
C GLY A 46 35.41 13.30 13.85
N PRO A 47 35.94 13.53 15.10
CA PRO A 47 35.12 13.61 16.30
C PRO A 47 34.34 14.94 16.42
N PRO A 48 33.34 15.02 17.33
CA PRO A 48 32.37 16.14 17.39
C PRO A 48 33.04 17.39 18.00
N LEU A 49 32.84 18.52 17.31
CA LEU A 49 33.24 19.84 17.79
C LEU A 49 32.04 20.53 18.50
N SER A 50 32.26 20.91 19.73
CA SER A 50 31.44 21.84 20.50
C SER A 50 31.61 23.25 19.94
N ALA A 51 30.53 23.89 19.50
CA ALA A 51 30.54 25.28 19.05
C ALA A 51 29.71 26.18 19.96
N SER A 52 30.37 27.19 20.55
CA SER A 52 29.78 28.32 21.24
C SER A 52 29.12 29.30 20.26
N LEU A 53 27.88 29.66 20.53
CA LEU A 53 27.12 30.66 19.77
C LEU A 53 27.53 32.08 20.19
N SER A 54 28.13 32.85 19.27
CA SER A 54 28.20 34.30 19.36
C SER A 54 27.13 34.94 18.47
N THR A 55 26.26 35.74 19.07
CA THR A 55 25.21 36.52 18.41
C THR A 55 25.81 37.71 17.65
N THR A 56 25.73 37.70 16.33
CA THR A 56 25.92 38.89 15.50
C THR A 56 24.71 39.05 14.59
N THR A 57 23.91 40.05 14.85
CA THR A 57 22.69 40.40 14.09
C THR A 57 23.14 41.07 12.79
N THR A 58 23.10 40.35 11.69
CA THR A 58 23.33 40.92 10.35
C THR A 58 21.98 40.94 9.62
N THR A 59 21.51 42.15 9.34
CA THR A 59 20.31 42.41 8.53
C THR A 59 20.53 41.92 7.10
N ILE A 60 19.98 40.75 6.76
CA ILE A 60 20.02 40.22 5.40
C ILE A 60 18.90 40.87 4.60
N LYS A 61 19.25 41.84 3.76
CA LYS A 61 18.39 42.25 2.65
C LYS A 61 18.12 41.02 1.78
N GLN A 62 16.87 40.64 1.67
CA GLN A 62 16.42 39.57 0.76
C GLN A 62 16.64 40.06 -0.70
N SER A 63 17.81 39.80 -1.25
CA SER A 63 17.95 39.66 -2.69
C SER A 63 17.46 38.24 -3.05
N GLN A 64 16.35 38.15 -3.75
CA GLN A 64 15.95 36.84 -4.36
C GLN A 64 17.15 36.36 -5.20
N PRO A 65 17.64 35.15 -5.02
CA PRO A 65 18.69 34.63 -5.89
C PRO A 65 18.12 34.57 -7.30
N THR A 66 18.67 35.35 -8.20
CA THR A 66 18.43 35.26 -9.63
C THR A 66 18.86 33.85 -10.04
N ILE A 67 17.89 32.97 -10.31
CA ILE A 67 18.16 31.64 -10.85
C ILE A 67 18.80 31.91 -12.21
N THR A 68 20.09 31.64 -12.33
CA THR A 68 20.78 31.69 -13.61
C THR A 68 20.02 30.80 -14.58
N ALA A 69 19.62 31.36 -15.72
CA ALA A 69 18.73 30.77 -16.70
C ALA A 69 18.97 29.26 -16.89
N ALA A 70 17.92 28.48 -16.79
CA ALA A 70 17.99 27.09 -17.16
C ALA A 70 18.49 26.95 -18.59
N PRO A 71 19.30 25.95 -18.92
CA PRO A 71 19.83 25.79 -20.27
C PRO A 71 18.69 25.80 -21.31
N ASP A 72 18.89 26.49 -22.43
CA ASP A 72 17.89 26.65 -23.51
C ASP A 72 17.26 25.32 -23.97
N PHE A 73 17.99 24.20 -23.83
CA PHE A 73 17.46 22.88 -24.16
C PHE A 73 16.35 22.44 -23.19
N LEU A 74 16.40 22.84 -21.90
CA LEU A 74 15.36 22.49 -20.92
C LEU A 74 14.06 23.24 -21.26
N TRP A 75 14.16 24.53 -21.55
CA TRP A 75 13.01 25.33 -21.96
C TRP A 75 12.39 24.82 -23.27
N ARG A 76 13.21 24.41 -24.23
CA ARG A 76 12.76 23.79 -25.47
C ARG A 76 11.99 22.51 -25.17
N ARG A 77 12.52 21.63 -24.32
CA ARG A 77 11.83 20.38 -23.93
C ARG A 77 10.53 20.64 -23.19
N ILE A 78 10.45 21.68 -22.37
CA ILE A 78 9.21 22.07 -21.70
C ILE A 78 8.17 22.52 -22.73
N ARG A 79 8.54 23.42 -23.64
CA ARG A 79 7.65 23.84 -24.72
C ARG A 79 7.18 22.67 -25.60
N GLU A 80 8.10 21.77 -25.99
CA GLU A 80 7.79 20.59 -26.78
C GLU A 80 6.78 19.64 -26.08
N ASN A 81 6.88 19.48 -24.78
CA ASN A 81 6.03 18.53 -24.03
C ASN A 81 4.74 19.16 -23.50
N PHE A 82 4.74 20.44 -23.14
CA PHE A 82 3.63 21.09 -22.46
C PHE A 82 2.97 22.21 -23.30
N GLY A 83 3.57 22.60 -24.41
CA GLY A 83 3.06 23.69 -25.26
C GLY A 83 3.10 25.07 -24.61
N THR A 84 3.85 25.24 -23.53
CA THR A 84 3.95 26.47 -22.73
C THR A 84 5.34 26.64 -22.12
N ASP A 85 5.65 27.84 -21.64
CA ASP A 85 6.87 28.19 -20.88
C ASP A 85 6.69 27.95 -19.37
N ALA A 86 6.04 26.86 -18.98
CA ALA A 86 5.84 26.50 -17.58
C ALA A 86 7.17 26.35 -16.81
N ASP A 87 7.26 26.98 -15.63
CA ASP A 87 8.45 26.93 -14.79
C ASP A 87 8.58 25.56 -14.09
N PRO A 88 9.61 24.75 -14.42
CA PRO A 88 9.81 23.42 -13.79
C PRO A 88 10.21 23.50 -12.32
N PHE A 89 10.62 24.68 -11.82
CA PHE A 89 11.08 24.88 -10.46
C PHE A 89 10.04 25.52 -9.54
N LYS A 90 8.88 25.92 -10.07
CA LYS A 90 7.85 26.63 -9.30
C LYS A 90 7.37 25.87 -8.06
N ASP A 91 7.33 24.54 -8.12
CA ASP A 91 6.95 23.68 -7.00
C ASP A 91 8.12 23.30 -6.06
N GLN A 92 9.35 23.76 -6.32
CA GLN A 92 10.55 23.35 -5.59
C GLN A 92 10.46 23.64 -4.08
N HIS A 93 9.94 24.80 -3.69
CA HIS A 93 9.79 25.17 -2.28
C HIS A 93 8.89 24.22 -1.50
N ARG A 94 7.80 23.75 -2.13
CA ARG A 94 6.88 22.78 -1.51
C ARG A 94 7.57 21.44 -1.34
N GLN A 95 8.35 20.98 -2.30
CA GLN A 95 9.09 19.72 -2.22
C GLN A 95 10.18 19.77 -1.15
N VAL A 96 10.92 20.87 -1.02
CA VAL A 96 11.92 21.04 0.04
C VAL A 96 11.27 21.03 1.43
N LYS A 97 10.15 21.74 1.61
CA LYS A 97 9.37 21.68 2.86
C LYS A 97 8.87 20.25 3.12
N GLY A 98 8.40 19.55 2.07
CA GLY A 98 8.03 18.14 2.11
C GLY A 98 9.14 17.24 2.64
N ALA A 99 10.33 17.35 2.06
CA ALA A 99 11.48 16.57 2.48
C ALA A 99 11.88 16.81 3.95
N LEU A 100 11.77 18.04 4.46
CA LEU A 100 12.08 18.37 5.85
C LEU A 100 11.14 17.69 6.85
N TRP A 101 9.83 17.85 6.67
CA TRP A 101 8.88 17.27 7.62
C TRP A 101 8.80 15.73 7.51
N LEU A 102 8.93 15.16 6.32
CA LEU A 102 9.03 13.70 6.12
C LEU A 102 10.29 13.13 6.79
N ARG A 103 11.41 13.85 6.73
CA ARG A 103 12.63 13.43 7.43
C ARG A 103 12.45 13.45 8.95
N ALA A 104 11.77 14.45 9.51
CA ALA A 104 11.46 14.48 10.94
C ALA A 104 10.57 13.31 11.36
N MET A 105 9.53 12.98 10.57
CA MET A 105 8.69 11.80 10.78
C MET A 105 9.50 10.51 10.72
N SER A 106 10.32 10.34 9.68
CA SER A 106 11.24 9.20 9.56
C SER A 106 12.15 9.05 10.78
N SER A 107 12.69 10.15 11.28
CA SER A 107 13.59 10.15 12.44
C SER A 107 12.89 9.79 13.75
N HIS A 108 11.61 10.15 13.89
CA HIS A 108 10.80 9.77 15.04
C HIS A 108 10.45 8.28 15.01
N GLY A 109 10.01 7.77 13.85
CA GLY A 109 9.62 6.39 13.63
C GLY A 109 8.34 5.98 14.39
N MET A 110 7.95 4.73 14.25
CA MET A 110 6.75 4.14 14.85
C MET A 110 7.11 2.91 15.67
N VAL A 111 6.38 2.66 16.75
CA VAL A 111 6.55 1.47 17.60
C VAL A 111 5.36 0.55 17.49
N THR A 112 5.55 -0.72 17.87
CA THR A 112 4.52 -1.76 17.78
C THR A 112 4.30 -2.43 19.13
N ASP A 113 3.10 -2.97 19.32
CA ASP A 113 2.68 -3.77 20.45
C ASP A 113 3.10 -5.25 20.23
N PRO A 114 3.99 -5.83 21.05
CA PRO A 114 4.49 -7.17 20.87
C PRO A 114 3.38 -8.22 20.91
N GLU A 115 2.37 -8.07 21.78
CA GLU A 115 1.26 -9.02 21.88
C GLU A 115 0.39 -9.01 20.63
N ALA A 116 0.04 -7.84 20.13
CA ALA A 116 -0.71 -7.70 18.88
C ALA A 116 0.07 -8.27 17.68
N VAL A 117 1.39 -8.06 17.65
CA VAL A 117 2.26 -8.61 16.59
C VAL A 117 2.25 -10.14 16.62
N GLU A 118 2.38 -10.78 17.79
CA GLU A 118 2.40 -12.23 17.86
C GLU A 118 1.01 -12.84 17.56
N ARG A 119 -0.08 -12.21 17.97
CA ARG A 119 -1.44 -12.63 17.58
C ARG A 119 -1.63 -12.54 16.05
N PHE A 120 -1.15 -11.46 15.45
CA PHE A 120 -1.19 -11.29 14.00
C PHE A 120 -0.31 -12.31 13.28
N ALA A 121 0.89 -12.60 13.79
CA ALA A 121 1.81 -13.61 13.27
C ALA A 121 1.21 -15.02 13.31
N ALA A 122 0.69 -15.42 14.46
CA ALA A 122 0.06 -16.75 14.63
C ALA A 122 -1.10 -16.96 13.65
N ARG A 123 -1.99 -15.96 13.52
CA ARG A 123 -3.09 -16.03 12.56
C ARG A 123 -2.61 -16.12 11.11
N THR A 124 -1.61 -15.30 10.75
CA THR A 124 -1.05 -15.31 9.40
C THR A 124 -0.40 -16.65 9.07
N THR A 125 0.29 -17.27 10.04
CA THR A 125 0.88 -18.61 9.91
C THR A 125 -0.20 -19.67 9.72
N SER A 126 -1.26 -19.65 10.53
CA SER A 126 -2.38 -20.61 10.40
C SER A 126 -3.06 -20.48 9.03
N LYS A 127 -3.34 -19.26 8.60
CA LYS A 127 -3.96 -19.02 7.28
C LYS A 127 -3.05 -19.43 6.13
N HIS A 128 -1.73 -19.16 6.25
CA HIS A 128 -0.76 -19.61 5.25
C HIS A 128 -0.76 -21.14 5.12
N ALA A 129 -0.79 -21.89 6.23
CA ALA A 129 -0.85 -23.34 6.21
C ALA A 129 -2.15 -23.83 5.55
N GLU A 130 -3.31 -23.30 5.94
CA GLU A 130 -4.61 -23.64 5.37
C GLU A 130 -4.68 -23.44 3.86
N VAL A 131 -4.25 -22.26 3.39
CA VAL A 131 -4.23 -21.92 1.95
C VAL A 131 -3.24 -22.83 1.20
N THR A 132 -2.08 -23.11 1.80
CA THR A 132 -1.07 -24.00 1.20
C THR A 132 -1.64 -25.39 0.99
N GLU A 133 -2.28 -25.99 2.02
CA GLU A 133 -2.87 -27.33 1.93
C GLU A 133 -3.97 -27.40 0.88
N ARG A 134 -4.83 -26.35 0.78
CA ARG A 134 -5.85 -26.27 -0.26
C ARG A 134 -5.24 -26.28 -1.65
N LEU A 135 -4.21 -25.45 -1.87
CA LEU A 135 -3.53 -25.35 -3.18
C LEU A 135 -2.74 -26.62 -3.54
N VAL A 136 -2.24 -27.37 -2.55
CA VAL A 136 -1.65 -28.70 -2.78
C VAL A 136 -2.70 -29.66 -3.32
N LYS A 137 -3.89 -29.70 -2.71
CA LYS A 137 -5.02 -30.55 -3.18
C LYS A 137 -5.46 -30.19 -4.59
N GLU A 138 -5.41 -28.89 -4.94
CA GLU A 138 -5.76 -28.37 -6.27
C GLU A 138 -4.62 -28.48 -7.30
N GLY A 139 -3.46 -29.00 -6.93
CA GLY A 139 -2.30 -29.18 -7.81
C GLY A 139 -1.59 -27.89 -8.21
N LEU A 140 -1.86 -26.75 -7.54
CA LEU A 140 -1.20 -25.47 -7.79
C LEU A 140 0.04 -25.23 -6.92
N VAL A 141 0.26 -26.08 -5.93
CA VAL A 141 1.46 -26.12 -5.10
C VAL A 141 2.00 -27.53 -5.06
N ARG A 142 3.26 -27.69 -5.42
CA ARG A 142 3.98 -28.96 -5.31
C ARG A 142 4.67 -29.04 -3.97
N VAL A 143 4.65 -30.21 -3.36
CA VAL A 143 5.33 -30.52 -2.11
C VAL A 143 6.60 -31.30 -2.41
N GLU A 144 7.74 -30.84 -1.90
CA GLU A 144 8.96 -31.61 -1.86
C GLU A 144 9.29 -31.96 -0.41
N TRP A 145 9.56 -33.24 -0.17
CA TRP A 145 9.91 -33.77 1.13
C TRP A 145 11.44 -33.91 1.25
N HIS A 146 11.99 -33.43 2.33
CA HIS A 146 13.43 -33.45 2.58
C HIS A 146 13.71 -34.11 3.93
N LEU A 147 14.54 -35.16 3.91
CA LEU A 147 15.14 -35.70 5.12
C LEU A 147 16.26 -34.77 5.60
N ASP A 148 16.19 -34.33 6.85
CA ASP A 148 17.26 -33.59 7.48
C ASP A 148 18.36 -34.56 7.93
N LYS A 149 19.40 -34.69 7.12
CA LYS A 149 20.50 -35.63 7.37
C LYS A 149 21.30 -35.27 8.60
N GLU A 150 21.45 -34.00 8.91
CA GLU A 150 22.22 -33.53 10.08
C GLU A 150 21.41 -33.79 11.35
N ALA A 151 20.12 -33.47 11.35
CA ALA A 151 19.24 -33.78 12.46
C ALA A 151 19.13 -35.31 12.69
N LEU A 152 19.01 -36.12 11.62
CA LEU A 152 19.01 -37.56 11.72
C LEU A 152 20.30 -38.11 12.30
N LEU A 153 21.46 -37.63 11.84
CA LEU A 153 22.74 -38.04 12.35
C LEU A 153 22.89 -37.69 13.86
N ALA A 154 22.50 -36.49 14.24
CA ALA A 154 22.50 -36.08 15.66
C ALA A 154 21.56 -36.94 16.49
N TRP A 155 20.33 -37.20 15.98
CA TRP A 155 19.32 -38.05 16.64
C TRP A 155 19.83 -39.48 16.86
N VAL A 156 20.47 -40.09 15.85
CA VAL A 156 21.08 -41.43 15.93
C VAL A 156 22.28 -41.41 16.90
N THR A 157 23.14 -40.40 16.84
CA THR A 157 24.36 -40.29 17.69
C THR A 157 24.00 -40.22 19.18
N VAL A 158 22.98 -39.46 19.54
CA VAL A 158 22.49 -39.37 20.93
C VAL A 158 22.01 -40.73 21.46
N ARG A 159 21.40 -41.57 20.61
CA ARG A 159 20.85 -42.87 21.00
C ARG A 159 21.83 -44.03 20.90
N SER A 160 22.80 -43.95 20.00
CA SER A 160 23.81 -45.02 19.80
C SER A 160 25.09 -44.85 20.60
N GLY A 161 25.41 -43.64 20.99
CA GLY A 161 26.66 -43.32 21.68
C GLY A 161 27.91 -43.38 20.79
N THR A 162 27.81 -43.79 19.53
CA THR A 162 28.92 -43.96 18.58
C THR A 162 28.46 -43.76 17.14
N GLY A 163 29.38 -43.53 16.20
CA GLY A 163 29.11 -43.20 14.82
C GLY A 163 28.41 -44.28 13.99
N THR A 164 27.87 -43.87 12.86
CA THR A 164 26.91 -44.58 11.99
C THR A 164 27.53 -45.64 11.07
N LYS A 165 28.06 -46.73 11.57
CA LYS A 165 28.32 -47.89 10.69
C LYS A 165 27.05 -48.77 10.57
N LYS A 166 26.81 -49.38 9.40
CA LYS A 166 25.61 -50.18 9.10
C LYS A 166 25.36 -51.28 10.17
N ALA A 167 26.39 -51.88 10.76
CA ALA A 167 26.29 -52.87 11.83
C ALA A 167 25.78 -52.27 13.16
N GLU A 168 26.12 -51.00 13.42
CA GLU A 168 25.71 -50.31 14.64
C GLU A 168 24.23 -49.86 14.56
N LEU A 169 23.73 -49.56 13.37
CA LEU A 169 22.29 -49.25 13.12
C LEU A 169 21.40 -50.46 13.41
N LEU A 170 21.81 -51.67 13.04
CA LEU A 170 21.08 -52.91 13.34
C LEU A 170 21.05 -53.21 14.85
N ASN A 171 22.15 -53.02 15.53
CA ASN A 171 22.25 -53.14 17.00
C ASN A 171 21.42 -52.06 17.71
N LEU A 172 21.37 -50.84 17.12
CA LEU A 172 20.54 -49.73 17.63
C LEU A 172 19.07 -50.09 17.59
N LEU A 173 18.58 -50.68 16.48
CA LEU A 173 17.17 -51.08 16.29
C LEU A 173 16.69 -52.06 17.36
N GLN A 174 17.57 -52.83 17.95
CA GLN A 174 17.26 -53.81 19.05
C GLN A 174 17.21 -53.16 20.44
N ARG A 175 17.80 -51.99 20.60
CA ARG A 175 18.04 -51.35 21.90
C ARG A 175 17.23 -50.08 22.16
N ILE A 176 16.62 -49.48 21.10
CA ILE A 176 15.80 -48.28 21.20
C ILE A 176 14.35 -48.59 21.47
N SER A 177 13.60 -47.61 21.94
CA SER A 177 12.15 -47.71 22.14
C SER A 177 11.42 -48.06 20.85
N GLU A 178 10.18 -48.59 20.97
CA GLU A 178 9.38 -48.93 19.80
C GLU A 178 9.05 -47.70 18.92
N CYS A 179 8.81 -46.53 19.55
CA CYS A 179 8.60 -45.28 18.87
C CYS A 179 9.85 -44.81 18.08
N ASP A 180 11.04 -44.87 18.73
CA ASP A 180 12.29 -44.54 18.08
C ASP A 180 12.66 -45.53 16.96
N ARG A 181 12.33 -46.83 17.14
CA ARG A 181 12.48 -47.86 16.10
C ARG A 181 11.64 -47.54 14.86
N THR A 182 10.38 -47.16 15.04
CA THR A 182 9.48 -46.76 13.95
C THR A 182 10.05 -45.55 13.21
N THR A 183 10.54 -44.53 13.95
CA THR A 183 11.15 -43.34 13.38
C THR A 183 12.38 -43.66 12.54
N LEU A 184 13.28 -44.54 13.05
CA LEU A 184 14.49 -44.96 12.33
C LEU A 184 14.15 -45.77 11.07
N LEU A 185 13.20 -46.68 11.11
CA LEU A 185 12.75 -47.44 9.96
C LEU A 185 12.16 -46.49 8.88
N CYS A 186 11.31 -45.52 9.28
CA CYS A 186 10.80 -44.52 8.34
C CYS A 186 11.91 -43.71 7.67
N ALA A 187 12.98 -43.38 8.41
CA ALA A 187 14.13 -42.69 7.84
C ALA A 187 14.93 -43.53 6.84
N LEU A 188 15.06 -44.83 7.09
CA LEU A 188 15.73 -45.77 6.17
C LEU A 188 14.91 -46.01 4.91
N ASP A 189 13.58 -46.11 5.03
CA ASP A 189 12.67 -46.26 3.89
C ASP A 189 12.52 -44.97 3.07
N TRP A 190 12.79 -43.80 3.67
CA TRP A 190 12.60 -42.52 3.00
C TRP A 190 13.50 -42.32 1.79
N LEU A 191 14.73 -42.78 1.84
CA LEU A 191 15.70 -42.55 0.74
C LEU A 191 15.25 -43.19 -0.58
N PRO A 192 14.85 -44.48 -0.63
CA PRO A 192 14.33 -45.06 -1.87
C PRO A 192 13.00 -44.42 -2.31
N ILE A 193 12.08 -44.12 -1.40
CA ILE A 193 10.82 -43.41 -1.71
C ILE A 193 11.11 -42.05 -2.33
N SER A 194 11.95 -41.25 -1.71
CA SER A 194 12.28 -39.90 -2.20
C SER A 194 13.00 -39.92 -3.55
N ARG A 195 13.74 -41.00 -3.84
CA ARG A 195 14.41 -41.20 -5.12
C ARG A 195 13.41 -41.56 -6.20
N ALA A 196 12.48 -42.49 -5.96
CA ALA A 196 11.40 -42.85 -6.87
C ALA A 196 10.51 -41.64 -7.24
N LEU A 197 10.21 -40.77 -6.30
CA LEU A 197 9.43 -39.54 -6.53
C LEU A 197 10.17 -38.52 -7.42
N ARG A 198 11.53 -38.46 -7.35
CA ARG A 198 12.32 -37.52 -8.17
C ARG A 198 12.70 -38.05 -9.55
N THR A 199 12.96 -39.35 -9.64
CA THR A 199 13.39 -40.02 -10.87
C THR A 199 12.53 -41.26 -11.13
N PRO A 200 11.28 -41.07 -11.58
CA PRO A 200 10.37 -42.15 -11.88
C PRO A 200 11.01 -43.11 -12.90
N ASN A 201 10.85 -44.41 -12.69
CA ASN A 201 11.34 -45.47 -13.56
C ASN A 201 12.89 -45.57 -13.71
N SER A 202 13.66 -45.01 -12.77
CA SER A 202 15.13 -45.09 -12.79
C SER A 202 15.70 -46.37 -12.17
N PHE A 203 14.85 -47.23 -11.62
CA PHE A 203 15.22 -48.47 -10.95
C PHE A 203 14.49 -49.67 -11.53
N GLU A 204 15.13 -50.82 -11.58
CA GLU A 204 14.49 -52.06 -12.00
C GLU A 204 13.55 -52.61 -10.93
N GLU A 205 12.38 -53.12 -11.35
CA GLU A 205 11.38 -53.73 -10.49
C GLU A 205 11.99 -54.94 -9.75
N GLY A 206 11.74 -54.98 -8.43
CA GLY A 206 12.25 -56.04 -7.56
C GLY A 206 13.60 -55.77 -6.92
N THR A 207 14.23 -54.60 -7.17
CA THR A 207 15.42 -54.16 -6.42
C THR A 207 15.03 -53.59 -5.04
N LEU A 208 15.98 -53.60 -4.09
CA LEU A 208 15.75 -53.03 -2.75
C LEU A 208 15.41 -51.52 -2.75
N ASP A 209 15.79 -50.85 -3.81
CA ASP A 209 15.59 -49.38 -3.98
C ASP A 209 14.44 -49.06 -4.95
N TRP A 210 13.68 -50.08 -5.40
CA TRP A 210 12.59 -49.88 -6.34
C TRP A 210 11.29 -49.51 -5.65
N TYR A 211 10.68 -48.45 -6.13
CA TYR A 211 9.29 -48.06 -5.87
C TYR A 211 8.68 -47.54 -7.16
N SER A 212 7.46 -47.99 -7.48
CA SER A 212 6.65 -47.28 -8.48
C SER A 212 6.27 -45.91 -7.94
N VAL A 213 5.96 -44.97 -8.84
CA VAL A 213 5.53 -43.61 -8.44
C VAL A 213 4.31 -43.67 -7.55
N ASP A 214 3.35 -44.59 -7.83
CA ASP A 214 2.14 -44.72 -7.05
C ASP A 214 2.42 -45.28 -5.65
N GLU A 215 3.29 -46.30 -5.54
CA GLU A 215 3.73 -46.83 -4.24
C GLU A 215 4.52 -45.82 -3.43
N ALA A 216 5.41 -45.06 -4.08
CA ALA A 216 6.16 -43.99 -3.42
C ALA A 216 5.20 -42.95 -2.84
N HIS A 217 4.18 -42.54 -3.60
CA HIS A 217 3.16 -41.60 -3.10
C HIS A 217 2.33 -42.16 -1.97
N LYS A 218 1.91 -43.44 -2.08
CA LYS A 218 1.11 -44.13 -1.02
C LYS A 218 1.85 -44.17 0.31
N HIS A 219 3.16 -44.40 0.30
CA HIS A 219 3.94 -44.52 1.54
C HIS A 219 4.57 -43.19 1.99
N ALA A 220 4.71 -42.22 1.11
CA ALA A 220 5.40 -40.96 1.42
C ALA A 220 4.76 -40.19 2.58
N ALA A 221 3.44 -40.04 2.57
CA ALA A 221 2.73 -39.25 3.58
C ALA A 221 2.83 -39.90 4.98
N GLU A 222 2.69 -41.22 5.09
CA GLU A 222 2.75 -41.92 6.37
C GLU A 222 4.14 -41.86 7.01
N ARG A 223 5.18 -42.18 6.23
CA ARG A 223 6.57 -42.16 6.72
C ARG A 223 7.04 -40.74 7.00
N PHE A 224 6.65 -39.81 6.18
CA PHE A 224 7.01 -38.41 6.35
C PHE A 224 6.42 -37.82 7.64
N ALA A 225 5.16 -38.13 7.98
CA ALA A 225 4.53 -37.66 9.21
C ALA A 225 5.30 -38.08 10.46
N VAL A 226 5.79 -39.33 10.48
CA VAL A 226 6.63 -39.84 11.58
C VAL A 226 7.94 -39.07 11.69
N LEU A 227 8.62 -38.82 10.56
CA LEU A 227 9.89 -38.13 10.52
C LEU A 227 9.73 -36.65 10.84
N GLU A 228 8.68 -36.02 10.37
CA GLU A 228 8.38 -34.61 10.64
C GLU A 228 8.08 -34.38 12.13
N ASN A 229 7.26 -35.26 12.73
CA ASN A 229 6.96 -35.20 14.16
C ASN A 229 8.20 -35.45 15.04
N ALA A 230 9.17 -36.22 14.55
CA ALA A 230 10.45 -36.41 15.21
C ALA A 230 11.46 -35.28 14.94
N GLY A 231 11.12 -34.27 14.13
CA GLY A 231 12.03 -33.19 13.73
C GLY A 231 13.15 -33.61 12.79
N LEU A 232 13.00 -34.74 12.08
CA LEU A 232 14.00 -35.33 11.19
C LEU A 232 13.72 -35.09 9.70
N ALA A 233 12.60 -34.49 9.38
CA ALA A 233 12.22 -34.14 8.01
C ALA A 233 11.47 -32.81 7.97
N ASN A 234 11.53 -32.17 6.82
CA ASN A 234 10.79 -30.94 6.54
C ASN A 234 10.19 -30.96 5.13
N ARG A 235 9.17 -30.18 4.94
CA ARG A 235 8.51 -29.97 3.63
C ARG A 235 8.87 -28.61 3.09
N THR A 236 9.13 -28.55 1.79
CA THR A 236 9.15 -27.30 1.04
C THR A 236 7.99 -27.26 0.06
N PHE A 237 7.40 -26.09 -0.07
CA PHE A 237 6.24 -25.85 -0.90
C PHE A 237 6.62 -24.97 -2.08
N HIS A 238 6.39 -25.45 -3.29
CA HIS A 238 6.74 -24.75 -4.52
C HIS A 238 5.48 -24.43 -5.31
N ARG A 239 5.25 -23.15 -5.56
CA ARG A 239 4.13 -22.72 -6.42
C ARG A 239 4.33 -23.24 -7.83
N ASP A 240 3.30 -23.90 -8.37
CA ASP A 240 3.30 -24.30 -9.77
C ASP A 240 2.70 -23.19 -10.65
N THR A 241 3.59 -22.35 -11.20
CA THR A 241 3.18 -21.24 -12.05
C THR A 241 2.60 -21.71 -13.39
N LYS A 242 2.99 -22.89 -13.88
CA LYS A 242 2.46 -23.45 -15.12
C LYS A 242 1.03 -23.94 -14.93
N ALA A 243 0.77 -24.67 -13.86
CA ALA A 243 -0.58 -25.14 -13.51
C ALA A 243 -1.51 -23.94 -13.26
N ALA A 244 -1.05 -22.92 -12.52
CA ALA A 244 -1.83 -21.72 -12.27
C ALA A 244 -2.10 -20.92 -13.57
N ALA A 245 -1.13 -20.79 -14.45
CA ALA A 245 -1.31 -20.12 -15.74
C ALA A 245 -2.32 -20.86 -16.65
N LYS A 246 -2.27 -22.20 -16.66
CA LYS A 246 -3.26 -23.03 -17.38
C LYS A 246 -4.66 -22.79 -16.82
N ARG A 247 -4.83 -22.85 -15.50
CA ARG A 247 -6.13 -22.60 -14.84
C ARG A 247 -6.64 -21.18 -15.10
N MET A 248 -5.77 -20.17 -15.07
CA MET A 248 -6.13 -18.78 -15.42
C MET A 248 -6.63 -18.67 -16.85
N TYR A 249 -5.95 -19.32 -17.80
CA TYR A 249 -6.38 -19.35 -19.19
C TYR A 249 -7.77 -19.97 -19.35
N GLU A 250 -8.01 -21.13 -18.73
CA GLU A 250 -9.28 -21.85 -18.77
C GLU A 250 -10.42 -21.02 -18.14
N ALA A 251 -10.18 -20.37 -16.98
CA ALA A 251 -11.15 -19.50 -16.33
C ALA A 251 -11.50 -18.27 -17.22
N CYS A 252 -10.51 -17.62 -17.83
CA CYS A 252 -10.75 -16.51 -18.73
C CYS A 252 -11.56 -16.94 -19.98
N GLN A 253 -11.30 -18.13 -20.53
CA GLN A 253 -12.08 -18.67 -21.65
C GLN A 253 -13.53 -18.93 -21.25
N ALA A 254 -13.78 -19.54 -20.07
CA ALA A 254 -15.12 -19.81 -19.57
C ALA A 254 -15.92 -18.54 -19.33
N GLU A 255 -15.28 -17.48 -18.86
CA GLU A 255 -15.92 -16.18 -18.58
C GLU A 255 -15.95 -15.23 -19.79
N GLY A 256 -15.33 -15.59 -20.92
CA GLY A 256 -15.25 -14.75 -22.13
C GLY A 256 -14.48 -13.44 -21.93
N ILE A 257 -13.51 -13.42 -20.99
CA ILE A 257 -12.70 -12.24 -20.70
C ILE A 257 -11.28 -12.36 -21.28
N PRO A 258 -10.59 -11.24 -21.59
CA PRO A 258 -9.23 -11.27 -22.07
C PRO A 258 -8.27 -11.85 -21.03
N VAL A 259 -7.40 -12.74 -21.44
CA VAL A 259 -6.35 -13.32 -20.59
C VAL A 259 -5.37 -12.21 -20.15
N PRO A 260 -5.17 -12.01 -18.83
CA PRO A 260 -4.23 -11.00 -18.33
C PRO A 260 -2.79 -11.37 -18.69
N ARG A 261 -2.00 -10.36 -19.14
CA ARG A 261 -0.63 -10.56 -19.61
C ARG A 261 0.36 -9.77 -18.80
N THR A 262 1.55 -10.33 -18.59
CA THR A 262 2.67 -9.59 -18.03
C THR A 262 3.18 -8.53 -19.01
N GLY A 263 3.84 -7.49 -18.50
CA GLY A 263 4.41 -6.42 -19.34
C GLY A 263 5.52 -6.87 -20.30
N THR A 264 6.03 -8.10 -20.15
CA THR A 264 7.06 -8.71 -21.02
C THR A 264 6.48 -9.57 -22.14
N TYR A 265 5.15 -9.72 -22.20
CA TYR A 265 4.52 -10.51 -23.26
C TYR A 265 4.76 -9.91 -24.66
N ASP A 266 5.26 -10.75 -25.55
CA ASP A 266 5.46 -10.46 -26.98
C ASP A 266 4.84 -11.62 -27.77
N PRO A 267 3.76 -11.39 -28.56
CA PRO A 267 3.06 -12.45 -29.28
C PRO A 267 3.91 -13.16 -30.34
N ASN A 268 5.03 -12.57 -30.77
CA ASN A 268 5.94 -13.22 -31.71
C ASN A 268 6.97 -14.14 -31.04
N LYS A 269 7.17 -14.00 -29.74
CA LYS A 269 8.19 -14.75 -28.98
C LYS A 269 7.58 -15.72 -27.99
N HIS A 270 6.31 -15.50 -27.59
CA HIS A 270 5.66 -16.22 -26.52
C HIS A 270 4.38 -16.89 -26.99
N THR A 271 4.16 -18.10 -26.53
CA THR A 271 2.89 -18.83 -26.73
C THR A 271 1.77 -18.22 -25.89
N ILE A 272 0.51 -18.62 -26.17
CA ILE A 272 -0.68 -18.15 -25.46
C ILE A 272 -0.58 -18.46 -23.94
N ALA A 273 0.08 -19.58 -23.57
CA ALA A 273 0.24 -20.00 -22.18
C ALA A 273 1.39 -19.29 -21.44
N GLU A 274 2.28 -18.62 -22.17
CA GLU A 274 3.40 -17.89 -21.58
C GLU A 274 3.03 -16.45 -21.23
N CYS A 275 3.73 -15.88 -20.26
CA CYS A 275 3.53 -14.49 -19.83
C CYS A 275 2.10 -14.17 -19.36
N ILE A 276 1.36 -15.17 -18.86
CA ILE A 276 0.08 -14.91 -18.15
C ILE A 276 0.40 -14.26 -16.81
N ALA A 277 -0.27 -13.14 -16.52
CA ALA A 277 -0.14 -12.48 -15.24
C ALA A 277 -0.88 -13.27 -14.16
N LEU A 278 -0.20 -13.52 -13.04
CA LEU A 278 -0.71 -14.24 -11.87
C LEU A 278 -0.54 -13.39 -10.59
N ASP A 279 -0.49 -12.07 -10.76
CA ASP A 279 -0.56 -11.16 -9.63
C ASP A 279 -1.97 -11.09 -9.06
N LYS A 280 -2.11 -10.39 -7.94
CA LYS A 280 -3.38 -10.30 -7.22
C LYS A 280 -4.51 -9.73 -8.08
N ASP A 281 -4.22 -8.76 -8.94
CA ASP A 281 -5.21 -8.12 -9.78
C ASP A 281 -5.68 -9.06 -10.90
N ALA A 282 -4.74 -9.79 -11.50
CA ALA A 282 -5.04 -10.80 -12.49
C ALA A 282 -5.86 -11.97 -11.90
N CYS A 283 -5.44 -12.54 -10.77
CA CYS A 283 -6.15 -13.64 -10.14
C CYS A 283 -7.57 -13.26 -9.68
N ASN A 284 -7.76 -12.01 -9.23
CA ASN A 284 -9.09 -11.52 -8.85
C ASN A 284 -9.94 -11.01 -10.03
N SER A 285 -9.43 -11.05 -11.26
CA SER A 285 -10.23 -10.67 -12.44
C SER A 285 -11.16 -11.79 -12.92
N VAL A 286 -10.97 -12.99 -12.44
CA VAL A 286 -11.80 -14.19 -12.71
C VAL A 286 -12.54 -14.61 -11.44
N GLN A 287 -13.66 -15.34 -11.61
CA GLN A 287 -14.44 -15.90 -10.50
C GLN A 287 -13.92 -17.31 -10.11
N ASP A 288 -12.63 -17.39 -9.78
CA ASP A 288 -11.98 -18.64 -9.37
C ASP A 288 -11.32 -18.44 -7.99
N GLU A 289 -11.93 -19.07 -6.96
CA GLU A 289 -11.45 -18.99 -5.58
C GLU A 289 -10.03 -19.56 -5.42
N VAL A 290 -9.68 -20.59 -6.19
CA VAL A 290 -8.37 -21.23 -6.11
C VAL A 290 -7.27 -20.32 -6.65
N LEU A 291 -7.54 -19.55 -7.71
CA LEU A 291 -6.63 -18.53 -8.20
C LEU A 291 -6.51 -17.34 -7.23
N THR A 292 -7.61 -17.00 -6.57
CA THR A 292 -7.59 -16.00 -5.47
C THR A 292 -6.67 -16.47 -4.35
N ASP A 293 -6.81 -17.73 -3.89
CA ASP A 293 -5.93 -18.35 -2.90
C ASP A 293 -4.47 -18.40 -3.36
N TYR A 294 -4.24 -18.72 -4.65
CA TYR A 294 -2.89 -18.76 -5.21
C TYR A 294 -2.18 -17.40 -5.15
N SER A 295 -2.90 -16.32 -5.39
CA SER A 295 -2.36 -14.96 -5.22
C SER A 295 -2.16 -14.59 -3.75
N GLU A 296 -3.07 -15.03 -2.89
CA GLU A 296 -3.02 -14.78 -1.45
C GLU A 296 -1.85 -15.48 -0.79
N LEU A 297 -1.51 -16.72 -1.19
CA LEU A 297 -0.35 -17.44 -0.68
C LEU A 297 0.94 -16.62 -0.80
N SER A 298 1.15 -15.93 -1.93
CA SER A 298 2.31 -15.04 -2.10
C SER A 298 2.30 -13.86 -1.14
N HIS A 299 1.12 -13.31 -0.88
CA HIS A 299 0.97 -12.20 0.05
C HIS A 299 1.26 -12.64 1.48
N LEU A 300 0.70 -13.78 1.91
CA LEU A 300 0.94 -14.36 3.23
C LEU A 300 2.41 -14.73 3.44
N ALA A 301 3.05 -15.35 2.45
CA ALA A 301 4.48 -15.66 2.49
C ALA A 301 5.34 -14.40 2.65
N LYS A 302 5.02 -13.31 1.92
CA LYS A 302 5.68 -12.01 2.09
C LYS A 302 5.45 -11.43 3.48
N MET A 303 4.24 -11.51 4.01
CA MET A 303 3.95 -11.03 5.37
C MET A 303 4.78 -11.78 6.40
N LEU A 304 4.88 -13.10 6.32
CA LEU A 304 5.67 -13.93 7.24
C LEU A 304 7.17 -13.65 7.13
N SER A 305 7.70 -13.51 5.91
CA SER A 305 9.15 -13.37 5.68
C SER A 305 9.68 -11.95 5.80
N ALA A 306 8.85 -10.93 5.55
CA ALA A 306 9.30 -9.53 5.49
C ALA A 306 8.55 -8.61 6.46
N ASP A 307 7.20 -8.65 6.50
CA ASP A 307 6.45 -7.66 7.26
C ASP A 307 6.42 -7.97 8.77
N ILE A 308 6.19 -9.22 9.17
CA ILE A 308 6.18 -9.63 10.58
C ILE A 308 7.54 -9.44 11.27
N PRO A 309 8.69 -9.80 10.68
CA PRO A 309 10.00 -9.47 11.25
C PRO A 309 10.20 -7.97 11.51
N VAL A 310 9.72 -7.11 10.61
CA VAL A 310 9.75 -5.66 10.80
C VAL A 310 8.85 -5.24 11.97
N LEU A 311 7.63 -5.78 12.06
CA LEU A 311 6.73 -5.48 13.19
C LEU A 311 7.34 -5.93 14.52
N ARG A 312 7.96 -7.11 14.58
CA ARG A 312 8.70 -7.58 15.77
C ARG A 312 9.82 -6.65 16.18
N SER A 313 10.57 -6.12 15.20
CA SER A 313 11.62 -5.13 15.49
C SER A 313 11.05 -3.84 16.08
N GLY A 314 9.83 -3.45 15.67
CA GLY A 314 9.12 -2.28 16.17
C GLY A 314 8.72 -2.33 17.65
N ALA A 315 8.65 -3.54 18.22
CA ALA A 315 8.41 -3.75 19.65
C ALA A 315 9.70 -3.53 20.49
N ILE A 316 10.87 -3.55 19.85
CA ILE A 316 12.19 -3.38 20.51
C ILE A 316 12.70 -1.96 20.30
N ALA A 317 12.61 -1.45 19.07
CA ALA A 317 13.08 -0.12 18.67
C ALA A 317 12.14 0.47 17.60
N PRO A 318 12.04 1.80 17.50
CA PRO A 318 11.18 2.43 16.51
C PRO A 318 11.50 2.00 15.08
N ILE A 319 10.47 1.74 14.29
CA ILE A 319 10.58 1.46 12.85
C ILE A 319 10.75 2.79 12.13
N HIS A 320 11.91 2.99 11.52
CA HIS A 320 12.22 4.15 10.71
C HIS A 320 12.00 3.81 9.23
N THR A 321 11.07 4.50 8.59
CA THR A 321 10.81 4.33 7.15
C THR A 321 11.55 5.40 6.34
N HIS A 322 11.90 5.06 5.11
CA HIS A 322 12.34 6.06 4.13
C HIS A 322 11.12 6.61 3.40
N PHE A 323 10.87 7.92 3.53
CA PHE A 323 9.83 8.61 2.76
C PHE A 323 10.40 9.20 1.47
N GLU A 324 9.63 9.07 0.40
CA GLU A 324 9.83 9.72 -0.87
C GLU A 324 8.86 10.90 -0.97
N GLU A 325 9.39 12.10 -1.13
CA GLU A 325 8.59 13.33 -1.10
C GLU A 325 7.77 13.57 -2.37
N LEU A 326 8.13 12.92 -3.48
CA LEU A 326 7.49 13.18 -4.77
C LEU A 326 7.37 11.92 -5.63
N LEU A 327 6.18 11.34 -5.63
CA LEU A 327 5.77 10.34 -6.60
C LEU A 327 5.22 11.02 -7.88
N GLU A 328 4.96 10.23 -8.92
CA GLU A 328 4.45 10.72 -10.21
C GLU A 328 3.17 11.56 -10.10
N THR A 329 2.28 11.23 -9.16
CA THR A 329 1.04 11.98 -8.88
C THR A 329 1.26 13.22 -8.02
N GLY A 330 2.46 13.40 -7.46
CA GLY A 330 2.76 14.42 -6.46
C GLY A 330 2.55 13.96 -5.02
N ARG A 331 2.01 12.76 -4.79
CA ARG A 331 1.90 12.14 -3.46
C ARG A 331 3.28 11.80 -2.91
N THR A 332 3.32 11.54 -1.62
CA THR A 332 4.48 10.95 -0.95
C THR A 332 4.46 9.43 -1.09
N GLY A 333 5.59 8.81 -0.91
CA GLY A 333 5.73 7.35 -0.83
C GLY A 333 6.54 6.94 0.38
N SER A 334 6.48 5.67 0.75
CA SER A 334 7.36 5.11 1.78
C SER A 334 7.94 3.77 1.38
N SER A 335 9.19 3.52 1.82
CA SER A 335 9.92 2.30 1.51
C SER A 335 10.90 1.95 2.65
N LYS A 336 11.33 0.71 2.74
CA LYS A 336 12.39 0.20 3.65
C LYS A 336 12.18 0.53 5.14
N PRO A 337 11.06 0.12 5.74
CA PRO A 337 9.91 -0.59 5.20
C PRO A 337 8.81 0.37 4.70
N ASN A 338 7.89 -0.14 3.86
CA ASN A 338 6.70 0.62 3.49
C ASN A 338 5.70 0.62 4.64
N VAL A 339 5.46 1.79 5.27
CA VAL A 339 4.49 1.95 6.37
C VAL A 339 3.16 2.58 5.92
N GLN A 340 3.09 3.11 4.69
CA GLN A 340 1.87 3.71 4.16
C GLN A 340 0.89 2.65 3.63
N ASN A 341 1.41 1.54 3.08
CA ASN A 341 0.60 0.47 2.48
C ASN A 341 0.37 -0.71 3.42
N ARG A 342 0.25 -0.45 4.72
CA ARG A 342 -0.08 -1.50 5.70
C ARG A 342 -1.49 -2.02 5.52
N ALA A 343 -1.66 -3.35 5.59
CA ALA A 343 -2.93 -4.01 5.37
C ALA A 343 -3.94 -3.66 6.47
N ARG A 344 -5.20 -3.50 6.07
CA ARG A 344 -6.33 -3.45 7.02
C ARG A 344 -6.66 -4.86 7.44
N GLY A 345 -7.20 -5.02 8.64
CA GLY A 345 -7.75 -6.30 9.06
C GLY A 345 -8.82 -6.79 8.08
N GLU A 346 -8.77 -8.06 7.74
CA GLU A 346 -9.75 -8.71 6.89
C GLU A 346 -11.14 -8.70 7.53
N LYS A 347 -12.17 -9.03 6.75
CA LYS A 347 -13.50 -9.23 7.32
C LYS A 347 -13.45 -10.37 8.33
N CYS A 348 -14.12 -10.20 9.46
CA CYS A 348 -14.23 -11.24 10.50
C CYS A 348 -14.76 -12.55 9.90
N GLN A 349 -14.08 -13.63 10.15
CA GLN A 349 -14.43 -14.96 9.62
C GLN A 349 -15.81 -15.44 10.13
N VAL A 350 -16.19 -15.06 11.36
CA VAL A 350 -17.45 -15.48 11.99
C VAL A 350 -18.63 -14.66 11.48
N CYS A 351 -18.59 -13.33 11.60
CA CYS A 351 -19.69 -12.45 11.19
C CYS A 351 -19.58 -11.96 9.74
N ARG A 352 -18.49 -12.27 9.04
CA ARG A 352 -18.20 -11.85 7.65
C ARG A 352 -18.34 -10.34 7.42
N GLY A 353 -18.05 -9.57 8.47
CA GLY A 353 -18.19 -8.11 8.47
C GLY A 353 -19.63 -7.61 8.54
N LYS A 354 -20.61 -8.49 8.71
CA LYS A 354 -22.02 -8.09 8.90
C LYS A 354 -22.19 -7.48 10.29
N LYS A 355 -22.85 -6.34 10.36
CA LYS A 355 -23.30 -5.75 11.61
C LYS A 355 -24.54 -6.53 12.07
N CYS A 356 -24.33 -7.50 12.95
CA CYS A 356 -25.42 -8.28 13.55
C CYS A 356 -26.05 -7.50 14.71
N GLN A 357 -27.33 -7.76 15.05
CA GLN A 357 -28.00 -7.21 16.25
C GLN A 357 -27.28 -7.63 17.53
N VAL A 358 -26.66 -8.82 17.52
CA VAL A 358 -25.81 -9.31 18.61
C VAL A 358 -24.35 -9.03 18.26
N VAL A 359 -23.60 -8.48 19.21
CA VAL A 359 -22.17 -8.20 19.04
C VAL A 359 -21.42 -9.51 18.80
N CYS A 360 -20.75 -9.64 17.68
CA CYS A 360 -19.90 -10.80 17.40
C CYS A 360 -18.73 -10.84 18.40
N LEU A 361 -18.72 -11.89 19.24
CA LEU A 361 -17.71 -12.05 20.29
C LEU A 361 -16.30 -12.33 19.72
N HIS A 362 -16.17 -12.82 18.49
CA HIS A 362 -14.89 -13.07 17.86
C HIS A 362 -14.17 -11.76 17.49
N CYS A 363 -14.88 -10.85 16.84
CA CYS A 363 -14.31 -9.55 16.44
C CYS A 363 -14.76 -8.38 17.36
N MET A 364 -15.46 -8.65 18.45
CA MET A 364 -15.97 -7.68 19.39
C MET A 364 -16.78 -6.53 18.73
N GLY A 365 -17.55 -6.87 17.71
CA GLY A 365 -18.37 -5.93 16.96
C GLY A 365 -17.64 -5.08 15.92
N THR A 366 -16.32 -5.19 15.80
CA THR A 366 -15.54 -4.42 14.81
C THR A 366 -15.79 -4.87 13.36
N GLY A 367 -16.31 -6.10 13.18
CA GLY A 367 -16.55 -6.70 11.87
C GLY A 367 -15.27 -7.10 11.12
N ALA A 368 -14.11 -7.02 11.76
CA ALA A 368 -12.83 -7.32 11.15
C ALA A 368 -11.88 -8.06 12.10
N GLU A 369 -10.96 -8.82 11.53
CA GLU A 369 -9.80 -9.37 12.21
C GLU A 369 -8.76 -8.28 12.51
N LEU A 370 -7.78 -8.58 13.38
CA LEU A 370 -6.63 -7.70 13.56
C LEU A 370 -5.78 -7.70 12.27
N GLY A 371 -5.47 -6.52 11.77
CA GLY A 371 -4.51 -6.34 10.67
C GLY A 371 -3.13 -5.95 11.19
N ASP A 372 -2.19 -5.72 10.29
CA ASP A 372 -0.86 -5.23 10.67
C ASP A 372 -0.88 -3.76 11.16
N ARG A 373 -1.87 -2.96 10.74
CA ARG A 373 -2.06 -1.58 11.23
C ARG A 373 -2.29 -1.55 12.73
N GLU A 374 -3.12 -2.45 13.23
CA GLU A 374 -3.46 -2.54 14.64
C GLU A 374 -2.28 -2.96 15.53
N CYS A 375 -1.16 -3.39 14.93
CA CYS A 375 0.09 -3.62 15.66
C CYS A 375 0.78 -2.30 16.07
N PHE A 376 0.55 -1.19 15.37
CA PHE A 376 1.18 0.09 15.66
C PHE A 376 0.45 0.82 16.79
N VAL A 377 1.22 1.25 17.79
CA VAL A 377 0.72 1.92 19.01
C VAL A 377 1.55 3.18 19.29
N PRO A 378 1.01 4.16 20.03
CA PRO A 378 1.81 5.25 20.55
C PRO A 378 2.76 4.73 21.65
N ARG A 379 3.83 5.45 21.90
CA ARG A 379 4.77 5.16 23.00
C ARG A 379 4.08 5.20 24.37
N PRO A 380 4.60 4.53 25.42
CA PRO A 380 4.04 4.62 26.77
C PRO A 380 3.90 6.06 27.25
N GLY A 381 2.74 6.42 27.80
CA GLY A 381 2.40 7.79 28.22
C GLY A 381 2.01 8.74 27.09
N TRP A 382 1.86 8.22 25.87
CA TRP A 382 1.42 8.96 24.69
C TRP A 382 0.10 8.41 24.15
N VAL A 383 -0.59 9.21 23.36
CA VAL A 383 -1.80 8.87 22.62
C VAL A 383 -1.59 9.23 21.15
N MET A 384 -2.23 8.52 20.27
CA MET A 384 -2.20 8.78 18.82
C MET A 384 -3.35 9.70 18.44
N VAL A 385 -3.04 10.81 17.80
CA VAL A 385 -4.00 11.62 17.04
C VAL A 385 -4.03 11.04 15.64
N ASP A 386 -5.20 10.59 15.21
CA ASP A 386 -5.48 10.10 13.86
C ASP A 386 -6.41 11.09 13.17
N SER A 387 -6.01 11.62 12.02
CA SER A 387 -6.75 12.64 11.29
C SER A 387 -6.72 12.39 9.80
N ASP A 388 -7.90 12.19 9.21
CA ASP A 388 -8.12 11.80 7.81
C ASP A 388 -9.04 12.83 7.13
N TYR A 389 -8.74 13.24 5.88
CA TYR A 389 -9.63 14.12 5.14
C TYR A 389 -10.87 13.38 4.64
N SER A 390 -12.03 13.94 4.88
CA SER A 390 -13.30 13.37 4.42
C SER A 390 -13.51 13.66 2.93
N LEU A 391 -13.64 12.60 2.10
CA LEU A 391 -13.91 12.73 0.65
C LEU A 391 -12.87 13.58 -0.10
N GLY A 392 -11.61 13.60 0.32
CA GLY A 392 -10.57 14.49 -0.18
C GLY A 392 -10.46 14.50 -1.71
N GLU A 393 -10.45 13.33 -2.36
CA GLU A 393 -10.36 13.23 -3.83
C GLU A 393 -11.58 13.84 -4.55
N LEU A 394 -12.78 13.79 -3.96
CA LEU A 394 -13.98 14.39 -4.57
C LEU A 394 -13.98 15.91 -4.40
N HIS A 395 -13.55 16.44 -3.27
CA HIS A 395 -13.36 17.87 -3.07
C HIS A 395 -12.34 18.45 -4.07
N THR A 396 -11.20 17.78 -4.23
CA THR A 396 -10.17 18.23 -5.17
C THR A 396 -10.60 18.10 -6.63
N LEU A 397 -11.35 17.07 -6.99
CA LEU A 397 -11.95 16.93 -8.33
C LEU A 397 -12.93 18.09 -8.61
N ALA A 398 -13.82 18.36 -7.65
CA ALA A 398 -14.80 19.45 -7.76
C ALA A 398 -14.11 20.82 -7.91
N GLN A 399 -13.09 21.09 -7.10
CA GLN A 399 -12.31 22.33 -7.19
C GLN A 399 -11.58 22.44 -8.53
N ALA A 400 -10.96 21.34 -8.99
CA ALA A 400 -10.28 21.33 -10.29
C ALA A 400 -11.25 21.61 -11.44
N CYS A 401 -12.45 21.03 -11.42
CA CYS A 401 -13.49 21.30 -12.42
C CYS A 401 -13.91 22.79 -12.41
N LEU A 402 -14.09 23.41 -11.23
CA LEU A 402 -14.36 24.85 -11.16
C LEU A 402 -13.26 25.69 -11.81
N TRP A 403 -11.98 25.37 -11.58
CA TRP A 403 -10.86 26.12 -12.17
C TRP A 403 -10.70 25.89 -13.67
N LEU A 404 -10.88 24.65 -14.10
CA LEU A 404 -10.60 24.26 -15.50
C LEU A 404 -11.78 24.49 -16.44
N LEU A 405 -13.01 24.39 -15.90
CA LEU A 405 -14.25 24.36 -16.70
C LEU A 405 -15.21 25.52 -16.34
N GLY A 406 -15.01 26.17 -15.19
CA GLY A 406 -15.87 27.24 -14.70
C GLY A 406 -17.17 26.77 -14.00
N HIS A 407 -17.46 25.46 -13.96
CA HIS A 407 -18.64 24.90 -13.31
C HIS A 407 -18.39 23.50 -12.72
N SER A 408 -19.17 23.12 -11.71
CA SER A 408 -19.20 21.75 -11.16
C SER A 408 -20.46 21.52 -10.32
N GLU A 409 -21.27 20.55 -10.69
CA GLU A 409 -22.43 20.09 -9.90
C GLU A 409 -21.96 19.33 -8.65
N LEU A 410 -20.85 18.61 -8.75
CA LEU A 410 -20.20 17.99 -7.59
C LEU A 410 -19.81 19.04 -6.54
N ALA A 411 -19.27 20.19 -6.97
CA ALA A 411 -18.95 21.29 -6.07
C ALA A 411 -20.18 21.86 -5.37
N LYS A 412 -21.31 22.02 -6.08
CA LYS A 412 -22.57 22.45 -5.49
C LYS A 412 -23.06 21.48 -4.42
N ALA A 413 -23.09 20.18 -4.74
CA ALA A 413 -23.49 19.13 -3.80
C ALA A 413 -22.63 19.13 -2.54
N LEU A 414 -21.30 19.25 -2.67
CA LEU A 414 -20.37 19.30 -1.54
C LEU A 414 -20.54 20.56 -0.70
N LYS A 415 -20.79 21.74 -1.30
CA LYS A 415 -21.09 22.99 -0.60
C LYS A 415 -22.39 22.91 0.19
N GLU A 416 -23.38 22.20 -0.31
CA GLU A 416 -24.64 21.91 0.37
C GLU A 416 -24.52 20.83 1.46
N GLY A 417 -23.33 20.26 1.66
CA GLY A 417 -23.08 19.19 2.64
C GLY A 417 -23.68 17.83 2.23
N LYS A 418 -24.01 17.64 0.97
CA LYS A 418 -24.50 16.37 0.45
C LYS A 418 -23.36 15.36 0.34
N ASP A 419 -23.58 14.11 0.74
CA ASP A 419 -22.68 12.98 0.52
C ASP A 419 -22.83 12.49 -0.93
N PRO A 420 -21.82 12.67 -1.82
CA PRO A 420 -21.94 12.28 -3.22
C PRO A 420 -22.22 10.78 -3.44
N HIS A 421 -21.80 9.93 -2.51
CA HIS A 421 -22.09 8.50 -2.58
C HIS A 421 -23.54 8.18 -2.25
N THR A 422 -24.14 8.93 -1.33
CA THR A 422 -25.57 8.82 -0.99
C THR A 422 -26.44 9.42 -2.08
N ALA A 423 -26.02 10.55 -2.68
CA ALA A 423 -26.70 11.12 -3.82
C ALA A 423 -26.74 10.14 -5.00
N MET A 424 -25.58 9.54 -5.34
CA MET A 424 -25.50 8.54 -6.40
C MET A 424 -26.36 7.30 -6.11
N ALA A 425 -26.44 6.87 -4.83
CA ALA A 425 -27.28 5.75 -4.43
C ALA A 425 -28.77 6.05 -4.64
N GLY A 426 -29.23 7.27 -4.32
CA GLY A 426 -30.58 7.72 -4.58
C GLY A 426 -30.93 7.65 -6.06
N GLU A 427 -30.07 8.18 -6.92
CA GLU A 427 -30.24 8.13 -8.37
C GLU A 427 -30.28 6.68 -8.93
N ILE A 428 -29.45 5.78 -8.39
CA ILE A 428 -29.46 4.35 -8.76
C ILE A 428 -30.80 3.69 -8.40
N LEU A 429 -31.37 4.03 -7.23
CA LEU A 429 -32.61 3.48 -6.72
C LEU A 429 -33.87 4.24 -7.21
N GLY A 430 -33.70 5.41 -7.81
CA GLY A 430 -34.83 6.28 -8.24
C GLY A 430 -35.57 6.93 -7.08
N ILE A 431 -34.89 7.25 -5.96
CA ILE A 431 -35.44 7.90 -4.77
C ILE A 431 -34.74 9.23 -4.50
N SER A 432 -35.39 10.12 -3.72
CA SER A 432 -34.83 11.41 -3.37
C SER A 432 -33.58 11.30 -2.48
N TYR A 433 -32.75 12.37 -2.46
CA TYR A 433 -31.60 12.43 -1.57
C TYR A 433 -32.01 12.35 -0.10
N GLU A 434 -33.09 13.03 0.28
CA GLU A 434 -33.64 13.06 1.64
C GLU A 434 -34.08 11.68 2.11
N GLU A 435 -34.73 10.92 1.22
CA GLU A 435 -35.09 9.53 1.49
C GLU A 435 -33.88 8.62 1.61
N SER A 436 -32.90 8.79 0.74
CA SER A 436 -31.61 8.08 0.83
C SER A 436 -30.91 8.34 2.16
N VAL A 437 -30.96 9.57 2.67
CA VAL A 437 -30.39 9.91 4.00
C VAL A 437 -31.16 9.22 5.14
N LYS A 438 -32.50 9.11 5.04
CA LYS A 438 -33.32 8.38 6.03
C LYS A 438 -32.95 6.89 6.02
N LEU A 439 -32.92 6.26 4.84
CA LEU A 439 -32.54 4.85 4.69
C LEU A 439 -31.10 4.58 5.18
N LYS A 440 -30.17 5.51 4.96
CA LYS A 440 -28.80 5.42 5.49
C LYS A 440 -28.77 5.36 7.03
N LYS A 441 -29.61 6.16 7.69
CA LYS A 441 -29.70 6.17 9.17
C LYS A 441 -30.15 4.84 9.74
N ILE A 442 -31.09 4.16 9.08
CA ILE A 442 -31.59 2.84 9.50
C ILE A 442 -30.76 1.67 8.93
N LYS A 443 -29.68 1.97 8.19
CA LYS A 443 -28.77 0.98 7.58
C LYS A 443 -29.51 0.03 6.63
N ASP A 444 -30.35 0.57 5.75
CA ASP A 444 -31.04 -0.22 4.74
C ASP A 444 -30.06 -0.93 3.80
N GLY A 445 -30.29 -2.23 3.56
CA GLY A 445 -29.37 -3.06 2.79
C GLY A 445 -29.34 -2.74 1.30
N ALA A 446 -30.48 -2.33 0.71
CA ALA A 446 -30.55 -1.95 -0.70
C ALA A 446 -29.79 -0.65 -0.94
N LEU A 447 -29.99 0.33 -0.03
CA LEU A 447 -29.24 1.58 -0.09
C LEU A 447 -27.74 1.36 0.13
N ASP A 448 -27.34 0.52 1.08
CA ASP A 448 -25.91 0.24 1.33
C ASP A 448 -25.25 -0.40 0.09
N ASN A 449 -25.93 -1.30 -0.62
CA ASN A 449 -25.45 -1.87 -1.87
C ASN A 449 -25.34 -0.81 -2.98
N ALA A 450 -26.39 -0.01 -3.19
CA ALA A 450 -26.38 1.08 -4.14
C ALA A 450 -25.30 2.13 -3.80
N ARG A 451 -25.10 2.42 -2.52
CA ARG A 451 -24.07 3.35 -2.05
C ARG A 451 -22.65 2.81 -2.29
N ASN A 452 -22.44 1.51 -2.17
CA ASN A 452 -21.16 0.87 -2.52
C ASN A 452 -20.92 0.91 -4.04
N ALA A 453 -21.95 0.72 -4.87
CA ALA A 453 -21.86 0.97 -6.32
C ALA A 453 -21.54 2.45 -6.62
N GLY A 454 -22.20 3.38 -5.92
CA GLY A 454 -21.93 4.82 -6.00
C GLY A 454 -20.49 5.18 -5.63
N LYS A 455 -19.90 4.53 -4.60
CA LYS A 455 -18.48 4.70 -4.27
C LYS A 455 -17.58 4.21 -5.39
N ALA A 456 -17.86 3.03 -5.94
CA ALA A 456 -17.07 2.48 -7.04
C ALA A 456 -17.02 3.43 -8.24
N VAL A 457 -18.17 4.01 -8.61
CA VAL A 457 -18.23 4.94 -9.74
C VAL A 457 -17.58 6.28 -9.40
N ASN A 458 -17.88 6.87 -8.25
CA ASN A 458 -17.33 8.17 -7.85
C ASN A 458 -15.79 8.17 -7.70
N PHE A 459 -15.18 7.04 -7.39
CA PHE A 459 -13.71 6.93 -7.32
C PHE A 459 -13.08 6.37 -8.59
N GLY A 460 -13.79 5.51 -9.32
CA GLY A 460 -13.24 4.84 -10.50
C GLY A 460 -13.42 5.62 -11.81
N LYS A 461 -14.62 6.18 -12.04
CA LYS A 461 -14.94 6.85 -13.31
C LYS A 461 -14.13 8.12 -13.56
N PRO A 462 -13.89 8.99 -12.57
CA PRO A 462 -12.98 10.14 -12.75
C PRO A 462 -11.59 9.77 -13.25
N GLY A 463 -11.10 8.59 -12.88
CA GLY A 463 -9.85 8.03 -13.38
C GLY A 463 -9.94 7.40 -14.77
N GLY A 464 -11.08 7.52 -15.45
CA GLY A 464 -11.27 7.03 -16.84
C GLY A 464 -11.68 5.57 -16.97
N LEU A 465 -12.19 4.91 -15.90
CA LEU A 465 -12.64 3.52 -15.98
C LEU A 465 -13.87 3.38 -16.90
N SER A 466 -13.82 2.37 -17.79
CA SER A 466 -14.96 1.94 -18.61
C SER A 466 -15.89 1.02 -17.82
N ALA A 467 -17.10 0.72 -18.32
CA ALA A 467 -18.04 -0.21 -17.68
C ALA A 467 -17.41 -1.59 -17.45
N LYS A 468 -16.65 -2.11 -18.41
CA LYS A 468 -15.94 -3.39 -18.32
C LYS A 468 -14.91 -3.42 -17.19
N THR A 469 -14.07 -2.38 -17.09
CA THR A 469 -13.06 -2.27 -16.03
C THR A 469 -13.67 -1.89 -14.69
N MET A 470 -14.81 -1.20 -14.69
CA MET A 470 -15.57 -0.84 -13.49
C MET A 470 -16.10 -2.08 -12.75
N ARG A 471 -16.60 -3.09 -13.46
CA ARG A 471 -17.07 -4.34 -12.85
C ARG A 471 -15.98 -4.98 -12.00
N ALA A 472 -14.81 -5.25 -12.59
CA ALA A 472 -13.68 -5.85 -11.88
C ALA A 472 -13.22 -5.00 -10.68
N TYR A 473 -13.16 -3.68 -10.85
CA TYR A 473 -12.81 -2.75 -9.77
C TYR A 473 -13.83 -2.76 -8.61
N ALA A 474 -15.14 -2.76 -8.94
CA ALA A 474 -16.23 -2.72 -7.95
C ALA A 474 -16.34 -4.02 -7.14
N VAL A 475 -16.21 -5.17 -7.80
CA VAL A 475 -16.18 -6.49 -7.14
C VAL A 475 -15.02 -6.53 -6.14
N ARG A 476 -13.81 -6.21 -6.61
CA ARG A 476 -12.59 -6.26 -5.79
C ARG A 476 -12.62 -5.30 -4.60
N THR A 477 -13.05 -4.05 -4.83
CA THR A 477 -12.89 -2.97 -3.84
C THR A 477 -14.07 -2.84 -2.90
N TYR A 478 -15.28 -3.08 -3.42
CA TYR A 478 -16.54 -2.83 -2.70
C TYR A 478 -17.43 -4.05 -2.54
N GLY A 479 -17.07 -5.18 -3.18
CA GLY A 479 -17.87 -6.42 -3.16
C GLY A 479 -19.21 -6.28 -3.90
N VAL A 480 -19.26 -5.43 -4.93
CA VAL A 480 -20.46 -5.17 -5.73
C VAL A 480 -20.28 -5.81 -7.09
N ASP A 481 -21.01 -6.89 -7.34
CA ASP A 481 -21.09 -7.52 -8.66
C ASP A 481 -22.40 -7.09 -9.35
N LYS A 482 -22.27 -6.60 -10.59
CA LYS A 482 -23.37 -6.19 -11.46
C LYS A 482 -23.02 -6.51 -12.90
N THR A 483 -24.05 -6.70 -13.73
CA THR A 483 -23.85 -6.97 -15.16
C THR A 483 -23.22 -5.79 -15.88
N LEU A 484 -22.72 -6.03 -17.09
CA LEU A 484 -22.13 -4.97 -17.91
C LEU A 484 -23.16 -3.89 -18.24
N GLU A 485 -24.39 -4.29 -18.57
CA GLU A 485 -25.51 -3.40 -18.89
C GLU A 485 -25.91 -2.55 -17.67
N GLU A 486 -25.92 -3.13 -16.47
CA GLU A 486 -26.17 -2.38 -15.23
C GLU A 486 -25.07 -1.34 -15.00
N TRP A 487 -23.79 -1.68 -15.19
CA TRP A 487 -22.70 -0.72 -15.07
C TRP A 487 -22.78 0.39 -16.11
N GLU A 488 -23.14 0.08 -17.36
CA GLU A 488 -23.36 1.10 -18.39
C GLU A 488 -24.50 2.06 -18.00
N ARG A 489 -25.59 1.53 -17.45
CA ARG A 489 -26.70 2.34 -16.93
C ARG A 489 -26.24 3.24 -15.76
N ILE A 490 -25.51 2.69 -14.82
CA ILE A 490 -25.01 3.42 -13.64
C ILE A 490 -24.02 4.52 -14.08
N LEU A 491 -23.16 4.27 -15.05
CA LEU A 491 -22.25 5.28 -15.58
C LEU A 491 -22.98 6.43 -16.28
N LYS A 492 -24.08 6.14 -17.01
CA LYS A 492 -24.94 7.17 -17.60
C LYS A 492 -25.66 8.01 -16.54
N ILE A 493 -26.10 7.38 -15.43
CA ILE A 493 -26.67 8.09 -14.28
C ILE A 493 -25.61 9.03 -13.68
N TRP A 494 -24.40 8.54 -13.49
CA TRP A 494 -23.30 9.32 -12.95
C TRP A 494 -22.95 10.54 -13.81
N GLU A 495 -22.91 10.39 -15.14
CA GLU A 495 -22.64 11.50 -16.08
C GLU A 495 -23.79 12.53 -16.10
N ARG A 496 -25.03 12.12 -15.81
CA ARG A 496 -26.17 13.04 -15.66
C ARG A 496 -26.15 13.77 -14.32
N LEU A 497 -25.68 13.12 -13.26
CA LEU A 497 -25.60 13.71 -11.93
C LEU A 497 -24.44 14.73 -11.85
N TRP A 498 -23.30 14.38 -12.43
CA TRP A 498 -22.09 15.23 -12.45
C TRP A 498 -21.82 15.71 -13.88
N THR A 499 -22.58 16.72 -14.30
CA THR A 499 -22.65 17.18 -15.70
C THR A 499 -21.35 17.79 -16.22
N GLU A 500 -20.43 18.20 -15.36
CA GLU A 500 -19.09 18.66 -15.69
C GLU A 500 -18.12 17.56 -16.16
N MET A 501 -18.42 16.29 -15.87
CA MET A 501 -17.48 15.20 -16.13
C MET A 501 -17.18 14.94 -17.62
N PRO A 502 -18.16 14.99 -18.53
CA PRO A 502 -17.85 14.93 -19.96
C PRO A 502 -16.91 16.04 -20.43
N ASP A 503 -17.03 17.25 -19.87
CA ASP A 503 -16.15 18.38 -20.17
C ASP A 503 -14.75 18.18 -19.59
N PHE A 504 -14.66 17.62 -18.39
CA PHE A 504 -13.40 17.22 -17.78
C PHE A 504 -12.63 16.23 -18.67
N PHE A 505 -13.30 15.19 -19.17
CA PHE A 505 -12.67 14.23 -20.06
C PHE A 505 -12.26 14.85 -21.39
N ARG A 506 -13.06 15.78 -21.93
CA ARG A 506 -12.71 16.55 -23.14
C ARG A 506 -11.49 17.46 -22.90
N TYR A 507 -11.40 18.07 -21.72
CA TYR A 507 -10.22 18.85 -21.31
C TYR A 507 -8.97 17.97 -21.29
N ILE A 508 -9.01 16.81 -20.63
CA ILE A 508 -7.87 15.87 -20.59
C ILE A 508 -7.45 15.45 -22.00
N ASP A 509 -8.42 15.16 -22.89
CA ASP A 509 -8.08 14.71 -24.25
C ASP A 509 -7.46 15.81 -25.12
N LYS A 510 -7.69 17.08 -24.78
CA LYS A 510 -7.06 18.24 -25.45
C LYS A 510 -5.64 18.54 -24.97
N LEU A 511 -5.18 17.96 -23.86
CA LEU A 511 -3.84 18.21 -23.34
C LEU A 511 -2.76 17.79 -24.35
N PRO A 512 -1.56 18.42 -24.30
CA PRO A 512 -0.43 18.04 -25.12
C PRO A 512 -0.13 16.54 -24.96
N LYS A 513 0.02 15.86 -26.09
CA LYS A 513 0.21 14.42 -26.12
C LYS A 513 1.24 14.01 -27.17
N ARG A 514 1.98 12.93 -26.86
CA ARG A 514 2.96 12.32 -27.77
C ARG A 514 2.76 10.82 -27.87
N ARG A 515 3.24 10.22 -28.96
CA ARG A 515 3.29 8.77 -29.11
C ARG A 515 4.40 8.21 -28.22
N GLY A 516 4.07 7.26 -27.36
CA GLY A 516 5.08 6.56 -26.53
C GLY A 516 5.93 5.63 -27.41
N GLN A 517 7.26 5.62 -27.21
CA GLN A 517 8.18 4.79 -28.01
C GLN A 517 7.87 3.30 -27.86
N ALA A 518 7.57 2.83 -26.64
CA ALA A 518 7.12 1.45 -26.38
C ALA A 518 5.77 1.12 -27.02
N SER A 519 4.92 2.12 -27.32
CA SER A 519 3.62 1.90 -27.95
C SER A 519 3.71 1.85 -29.48
N ILE A 520 4.78 2.40 -30.08
CA ILE A 520 5.01 2.25 -31.51
C ILE A 520 5.36 0.79 -31.84
N GLU A 521 6.16 0.14 -31.03
CA GLU A 521 6.48 -1.28 -31.17
C GLU A 521 5.24 -2.15 -30.86
N ARG A 522 4.45 -1.83 -29.83
CA ARG A 522 3.20 -2.52 -29.52
C ARG A 522 2.11 -2.31 -30.58
N ALA A 523 2.02 -1.12 -31.16
CA ALA A 523 1.03 -0.80 -32.19
C ALA A 523 1.25 -1.58 -33.49
N LYS A 524 2.49 -2.01 -33.77
CA LYS A 524 2.77 -2.94 -34.88
C LYS A 524 2.08 -4.30 -34.69
N HIS A 525 1.75 -4.67 -33.44
CA HIS A 525 1.14 -5.94 -33.07
C HIS A 525 -0.33 -5.84 -32.64
N GLU A 526 -0.77 -4.75 -32.00
CA GLU A 526 -2.11 -4.61 -31.41
C GLU A 526 -2.98 -3.55 -32.12
N GLY A 527 -2.48 -2.87 -33.13
CA GLY A 527 -3.23 -1.84 -33.90
C GLY A 527 -3.58 -0.56 -33.12
N LYS A 528 -3.15 -0.40 -31.86
CA LYS A 528 -3.46 0.76 -31.02
C LYS A 528 -2.20 1.43 -30.49
N ILE A 529 -1.99 2.69 -30.85
CA ILE A 529 -0.90 3.52 -30.35
C ILE A 529 -1.32 4.15 -29.03
N GLN A 530 -0.60 3.83 -27.94
CA GLN A 530 -0.81 4.47 -26.64
C GLN A 530 -0.30 5.92 -26.68
N GLN A 531 -1.19 6.87 -26.45
CA GLN A 531 -0.83 8.27 -26.30
C GLN A 531 -0.42 8.57 -24.85
N LEU A 532 0.64 9.37 -24.70
CA LEU A 532 1.16 9.84 -23.42
C LEU A 532 0.94 11.33 -23.31
N TYR A 533 0.29 11.76 -22.26
CA TYR A 533 -0.15 13.12 -22.01
C TYR A 533 0.86 13.88 -21.14
N SER A 534 0.84 15.20 -21.27
CA SER A 534 1.58 16.14 -20.42
C SER A 534 0.60 17.08 -19.73
N LEU A 535 0.74 17.24 -18.42
CA LEU A 535 -0.14 18.03 -17.55
C LEU A 535 0.67 19.03 -16.72
N VAL A 536 0.20 20.28 -16.66
CA VAL A 536 0.58 21.25 -15.64
C VAL A 536 -0.47 21.20 -14.54
N GLN A 537 -0.06 20.93 -13.32
CA GLN A 537 -0.96 20.80 -12.18
C GLN A 537 -1.64 22.15 -11.87
N PRO A 538 -2.96 22.22 -11.70
CA PRO A 538 -3.68 23.49 -11.58
C PRO A 538 -3.19 24.42 -10.45
N TYR A 539 -2.88 23.90 -9.28
CA TYR A 539 -2.49 24.72 -8.13
C TYR A 539 -0.98 24.90 -8.00
N SER A 540 -0.27 23.79 -8.04
CA SER A 540 1.18 23.77 -7.79
C SER A 540 2.01 24.12 -9.01
N GLU A 541 1.40 24.13 -10.19
CA GLU A 541 2.06 24.22 -11.50
C GLU A 541 3.15 23.15 -11.72
N ARG A 542 3.09 22.05 -10.93
CA ARG A 542 3.98 20.91 -11.09
C ARG A 542 3.78 20.24 -12.44
N LEU A 543 4.89 19.97 -13.12
CA LEU A 543 4.87 19.37 -14.45
C LEU A 543 4.83 17.85 -14.36
N ARG A 544 3.93 17.23 -15.10
CA ARG A 544 3.89 15.78 -15.33
C ARG A 544 3.83 15.49 -16.81
N ALA A 545 4.79 14.72 -17.33
CA ALA A 545 4.84 14.28 -18.71
C ALA A 545 4.85 12.75 -18.81
N GLY A 546 4.41 12.22 -19.96
CA GLY A 546 4.49 10.79 -20.24
C GLY A 546 3.46 9.94 -19.48
N ALA A 547 2.34 10.52 -19.06
CA ALA A 547 1.26 9.83 -18.38
C ALA A 547 0.25 9.23 -19.37
N THR A 548 -0.27 8.03 -19.06
CA THR A 548 -1.42 7.47 -19.81
C THR A 548 -2.66 8.31 -19.55
N TYR A 549 -3.71 8.11 -20.34
CA TYR A 549 -4.99 8.83 -20.16
C TYR A 549 -5.52 8.74 -18.73
N CYS A 550 -5.67 7.53 -18.21
CA CYS A 550 -6.17 7.31 -16.84
C CYS A 550 -5.23 7.90 -15.78
N ALA A 551 -3.91 7.77 -15.96
CA ALA A 551 -2.94 8.37 -15.06
C ALA A 551 -2.98 9.90 -15.09
N THR A 552 -3.31 10.50 -16.23
CA THR A 552 -3.47 11.96 -16.38
C THR A 552 -4.74 12.43 -15.67
N CYS A 553 -5.88 11.76 -15.90
CA CYS A 553 -7.12 12.04 -15.17
C CYS A 553 -6.87 12.05 -13.65
N ASN A 554 -6.29 10.98 -13.13
CA ASN A 554 -5.97 10.84 -11.70
C ASN A 554 -5.02 11.93 -11.21
N SER A 555 -4.05 12.37 -12.03
CA SER A 555 -3.06 13.37 -11.62
C SER A 555 -3.69 14.70 -11.29
N VAL A 556 -4.78 15.09 -11.95
CA VAL A 556 -5.43 16.39 -11.71
C VAL A 556 -5.89 16.51 -10.27
N TYR A 557 -6.69 15.59 -9.78
CA TYR A 557 -7.30 15.69 -8.46
C TYR A 557 -6.47 15.03 -7.35
N GLN A 558 -5.80 13.91 -7.60
CA GLN A 558 -4.88 13.30 -6.61
C GLN A 558 -3.65 14.18 -6.37
N GLY A 559 -3.15 14.84 -7.42
CA GLY A 559 -2.05 15.78 -7.28
C GLY A 559 -2.44 17.01 -6.47
N LEU A 560 -3.65 17.50 -6.65
CA LEU A 560 -4.17 18.61 -5.86
C LEU A 560 -4.38 18.22 -4.39
N LEU A 561 -4.84 16.99 -4.10
CA LEU A 561 -4.93 16.48 -2.73
C LEU A 561 -3.55 16.35 -2.09
N ALA A 562 -2.55 15.92 -2.85
CA ALA A 562 -1.17 15.89 -2.37
C ALA A 562 -0.63 17.28 -2.02
N ASP A 563 -1.06 18.32 -2.75
CA ASP A 563 -0.70 19.71 -2.45
C ASP A 563 -1.35 20.20 -1.14
N VAL A 564 -2.61 19.79 -0.87
CA VAL A 564 -3.29 20.04 0.42
C VAL A 564 -2.50 19.40 1.56
N LEU A 565 -2.14 18.12 1.41
CA LEU A 565 -1.40 17.37 2.41
C LEU A 565 -0.02 17.94 2.71
N LYS A 566 0.72 18.30 1.67
CA LYS A 566 2.05 18.89 1.84
C LYS A 566 1.98 20.23 2.55
N LYS A 567 0.92 21.00 2.34
CA LYS A 567 0.69 22.24 3.06
C LYS A 567 0.34 22.00 4.52
N ALA A 568 -0.58 21.06 4.78
CA ALA A 568 -0.95 20.65 6.14
C ALA A 568 0.26 20.07 6.89
N GLY A 569 1.03 19.17 6.27
CA GLY A 569 2.24 18.57 6.83
C GLY A 569 3.29 19.62 7.23
N TRP A 570 3.44 20.67 6.41
CA TRP A 570 4.33 21.79 6.75
C TRP A 570 3.85 22.55 7.99
N TYR A 571 2.56 22.86 8.10
CA TYR A 571 1.99 23.54 9.27
C TYR A 571 2.12 22.67 10.53
N ILE A 572 1.74 21.40 10.44
CA ILE A 572 1.85 20.43 11.53
C ILE A 572 3.31 20.31 11.99
N PHE A 573 4.27 20.18 11.06
CA PHE A 573 5.69 20.09 11.37
C PHE A 573 6.19 21.34 12.13
N CYS A 574 5.95 22.52 11.60
CA CYS A 574 6.40 23.76 12.23
C CYS A 574 5.81 23.90 13.66
N CYS A 575 4.51 23.66 13.82
CA CYS A 575 3.84 23.76 15.13
C CYS A 575 4.29 22.66 16.11
N SER A 576 4.72 21.50 15.64
CA SER A 576 5.20 20.40 16.50
C SER A 576 6.64 20.60 16.99
N TYR A 577 7.51 21.16 16.14
CA TYR A 577 8.95 21.21 16.42
C TYR A 577 9.49 22.61 16.74
N LEU A 578 8.81 23.67 16.34
CA LEU A 578 9.23 25.06 16.58
C LEU A 578 8.41 25.69 17.71
N SER A 579 9.03 26.60 18.47
CA SER A 579 8.28 27.34 19.48
C SER A 579 7.17 28.20 18.88
N PRO A 580 6.07 28.47 19.59
CA PRO A 580 4.98 29.31 19.07
C PRO A 580 5.44 30.69 18.58
N ALA A 581 6.46 31.28 19.20
CA ALA A 581 7.04 32.56 18.78
C ALA A 581 7.67 32.45 17.37
N ILE A 582 8.47 31.40 17.12
CA ILE A 582 9.09 31.16 15.81
C ILE A 582 8.01 30.84 14.77
N VAL A 583 6.98 30.06 15.14
CA VAL A 583 5.86 29.76 14.22
C VAL A 583 5.12 31.05 13.84
N ASN A 584 4.89 31.93 14.82
CA ASN A 584 4.25 33.22 14.57
C ASN A 584 5.07 34.10 13.60
N GLU A 585 6.38 34.14 13.77
CA GLU A 585 7.29 34.88 12.87
C GLU A 585 7.31 34.28 11.46
N LEU A 586 7.35 32.92 11.36
CA LEU A 586 7.51 32.22 10.09
C LEU A 586 6.20 32.10 9.29
N LEU A 587 5.08 31.84 9.96
CA LEU A 587 3.81 31.46 9.35
C LEU A 587 2.63 32.38 9.73
N GLY A 588 2.84 33.28 10.67
CA GLY A 588 1.85 34.24 11.15
C GLY A 588 1.02 33.77 12.35
N ALA A 589 0.39 34.74 13.04
CA ALA A 589 -0.34 34.54 14.28
C ALA A 589 -1.47 33.51 14.19
N ALA A 590 -2.19 33.49 13.08
CA ALA A 590 -3.32 32.56 12.90
C ALA A 590 -2.88 31.09 12.96
N ILE A 591 -1.78 30.73 12.27
CA ILE A 591 -1.24 29.35 12.26
C ILE A 591 -0.63 29.02 13.62
N SER A 592 0.08 29.96 14.24
CA SER A 592 0.65 29.79 15.58
C SER A 592 -0.45 29.51 16.63
N THR A 593 -1.57 30.22 16.56
CA THR A 593 -2.73 30.04 17.46
C THR A 593 -3.42 28.71 17.20
N ASP A 594 -3.75 28.39 15.94
CA ASP A 594 -4.38 27.13 15.56
C ASP A 594 -3.54 25.92 15.96
N GLY A 595 -2.22 26.02 15.83
CA GLY A 595 -1.26 24.96 16.10
C GLY A 595 -0.74 24.88 17.53
N ALA A 596 -1.21 25.73 18.46
CA ALA A 596 -0.65 25.84 19.82
C ALA A 596 -0.64 24.52 20.59
N GLY A 597 -1.62 23.62 20.37
CA GLY A 597 -1.69 22.32 21.01
C GLY A 597 -0.67 21.28 20.49
N LEU A 598 0.08 21.58 19.42
CA LEU A 598 1.01 20.60 18.80
C LEU A 598 2.45 20.73 19.29
N TYR A 599 2.83 21.82 19.98
CA TYR A 599 4.22 21.98 20.39
C TYR A 599 4.68 20.85 21.31
N GLY A 600 5.71 20.12 20.88
CA GLY A 600 6.19 18.93 21.57
C GLY A 600 5.57 17.60 21.10
N CYS A 601 4.50 17.63 20.31
CA CYS A 601 3.98 16.42 19.62
C CYS A 601 4.93 15.93 18.54
N ARG A 602 4.70 14.70 18.06
CA ARG A 602 5.56 14.05 17.08
C ARG A 602 4.72 13.43 15.96
N PRO A 603 4.65 14.05 14.78
CA PRO A 603 4.13 13.39 13.59
C PRO A 603 4.94 12.12 13.31
N CYS A 604 4.28 10.98 13.15
CA CYS A 604 4.94 9.68 12.99
C CYS A 604 4.63 8.99 11.67
N ASN A 605 3.50 9.28 11.02
CA ASN A 605 3.19 8.75 9.69
C ASN A 605 2.23 9.68 8.93
N GLU A 606 2.29 9.59 7.60
CA GLU A 606 1.35 10.20 6.66
C GLU A 606 0.93 9.14 5.65
N ILE A 607 -0.37 8.95 5.46
CA ILE A 607 -0.91 7.88 4.62
C ILE A 607 -1.98 8.48 3.71
N HIS A 608 -1.62 8.74 2.45
CA HIS A 608 -2.51 9.26 1.41
C HIS A 608 -3.18 10.60 1.73
N ASP A 609 -4.11 10.66 2.66
CA ASP A 609 -4.89 11.81 3.12
C ASP A 609 -5.03 11.87 4.64
N GLN A 610 -4.25 11.04 5.37
CA GLN A 610 -4.27 10.85 6.82
C GLN A 610 -2.93 11.22 7.45
N PHE A 611 -2.96 11.87 8.62
CA PHE A 611 -1.80 12.06 9.49
C PHE A 611 -1.96 11.28 10.79
N LEU A 612 -0.87 10.64 11.23
CA LEU A 612 -0.73 10.06 12.55
C LEU A 612 0.29 10.87 13.35
N ILE A 613 -0.13 11.32 14.54
CA ILE A 613 0.70 12.18 15.39
C ILE A 613 0.68 11.61 16.80
N GLU A 614 1.83 11.40 17.40
CA GLU A 614 1.94 11.09 18.83
C GLU A 614 1.91 12.36 19.66
N ALA A 615 1.06 12.38 20.68
CA ALA A 615 0.95 13.44 21.68
C ALA A 615 1.03 12.84 23.09
N LYS A 616 1.62 13.55 24.06
CA LYS A 616 1.51 13.13 25.46
C LYS A 616 0.05 13.06 25.86
N GLU A 617 -0.35 12.13 26.74
CA GLU A 617 -1.75 11.93 27.10
C GLU A 617 -2.48 13.22 27.54
N ALA A 618 -1.85 13.99 28.40
CA ALA A 618 -2.42 15.28 28.89
C ALA A 618 -2.58 16.31 27.74
N GLN A 619 -1.88 16.13 26.62
CA GLN A 619 -1.91 17.02 25.47
C GLN A 619 -2.78 16.46 24.32
N GLY A 620 -3.34 15.26 24.45
CA GLY A 620 -4.05 14.58 23.36
C GLY A 620 -5.17 15.41 22.75
N VAL A 621 -6.10 15.93 23.60
CA VAL A 621 -7.24 16.73 23.13
C VAL A 621 -6.81 18.05 22.48
N PRO A 622 -5.93 18.88 23.09
CA PRO A 622 -5.38 20.06 22.42
C PRO A 622 -4.69 19.73 21.09
N ALA A 623 -3.90 18.65 21.03
CA ALA A 623 -3.21 18.22 19.81
C ALA A 623 -4.19 17.80 18.71
N ALA A 624 -5.22 17.02 19.02
CA ALA A 624 -6.27 16.66 18.08
C ALA A 624 -6.97 17.90 17.51
N ARG A 625 -7.38 18.83 18.38
CA ARG A 625 -8.01 20.09 17.96
C ARG A 625 -7.10 20.88 17.02
N SER A 626 -5.83 21.08 17.39
CA SER A 626 -4.87 21.83 16.58
C SER A 626 -4.60 21.15 15.23
N THR A 627 -4.48 19.81 15.20
CA THR A 627 -4.36 19.05 13.95
C THR A 627 -5.52 19.34 13.02
N GLY A 628 -6.77 19.25 13.54
CA GLY A 628 -7.97 19.54 12.75
C GLY A 628 -8.01 20.96 12.21
N LEU A 629 -7.67 21.95 13.04
CA LEU A 629 -7.63 23.37 12.63
C LEU A 629 -6.62 23.60 11.50
N LEU A 630 -5.39 23.07 11.63
CA LEU A 630 -4.34 23.25 10.63
C LEU A 630 -4.64 22.50 9.33
N MET A 631 -5.16 21.28 9.39
CA MET A 631 -5.58 20.53 8.21
C MET A 631 -6.73 21.22 7.50
N ASN A 632 -7.78 21.64 8.22
CA ASN A 632 -8.91 22.38 7.65
C ASN A 632 -8.47 23.72 7.02
N ARG A 633 -7.55 24.43 7.67
CA ARG A 633 -6.94 25.65 7.09
C ARG A 633 -6.19 25.37 5.80
N ALA A 634 -5.33 24.37 5.79
CA ALA A 634 -4.59 23.97 4.59
C ALA A 634 -5.55 23.57 3.45
N GLY A 635 -6.62 22.84 3.78
CA GLY A 635 -7.71 22.52 2.87
C GLY A 635 -8.38 23.74 2.28
N ALA A 636 -8.77 24.72 3.13
CA ALA A 636 -9.42 25.95 2.67
C ALA A 636 -8.50 26.85 1.84
N GLU A 637 -7.21 26.90 2.15
CA GLU A 637 -6.25 27.70 1.39
C GLU A 637 -5.89 27.11 0.01
N VAL A 638 -5.98 25.80 -0.15
CA VAL A 638 -5.72 25.12 -1.43
C VAL A 638 -7.00 24.93 -2.23
N LEU A 639 -8.13 24.75 -1.56
CA LEU A 639 -9.45 24.51 -2.15
C LEU A 639 -10.43 25.61 -1.69
N PRO A 640 -10.29 26.85 -2.15
CA PRO A 640 -11.05 27.98 -1.61
C PRO A 640 -12.57 27.88 -1.84
N ASP A 641 -12.98 27.27 -2.96
CA ASP A 641 -14.40 27.16 -3.30
C ASP A 641 -15.07 25.92 -2.68
N VAL A 642 -14.32 24.84 -2.48
CA VAL A 642 -14.84 23.55 -2.00
C VAL A 642 -13.88 23.00 -0.90
N PRO A 643 -13.76 23.67 0.25
CA PRO A 643 -12.80 23.28 1.28
C PRO A 643 -13.08 21.87 1.81
N VAL A 644 -12.03 21.06 1.85
CA VAL A 644 -12.09 19.73 2.47
C VAL A 644 -11.94 19.84 3.99
N LYS A 645 -12.61 18.96 4.73
CA LYS A 645 -12.59 18.94 6.19
C LYS A 645 -12.07 17.60 6.71
N CYS A 646 -11.51 17.64 7.90
CA CYS A 646 -11.16 16.47 8.69
C CYS A 646 -11.70 16.59 10.12
N GLU A 647 -11.94 15.45 10.74
CA GLU A 647 -12.32 15.32 12.15
C GLU A 647 -11.31 14.38 12.82
N PRO A 648 -10.34 14.93 13.59
CA PRO A 648 -9.37 14.13 14.30
C PRO A 648 -9.99 13.31 15.40
N ILE A 649 -9.44 12.12 15.64
CA ILE A 649 -9.78 11.26 16.77
C ILE A 649 -8.53 10.97 17.61
N LEU A 650 -8.73 10.53 18.84
CA LEU A 650 -7.69 9.97 19.69
C LEU A 650 -7.80 8.45 19.69
N ALA A 651 -6.67 7.74 19.61
CA ALA A 651 -6.64 6.29 19.61
C ALA A 651 -5.42 5.75 20.37
N ARG A 652 -5.58 4.53 20.95
CA ARG A 652 -4.48 3.78 21.58
C ARG A 652 -3.67 2.95 20.58
N ARG A 653 -4.14 2.88 19.34
CA ARG A 653 -3.46 2.22 18.22
C ARG A 653 -3.96 2.73 16.88
N TRP A 654 -3.16 2.53 15.85
CA TRP A 654 -3.57 2.86 14.50
C TRP A 654 -4.59 1.84 13.99
N SER A 655 -5.84 2.24 13.79
CA SER A 655 -6.88 1.36 13.24
C SER A 655 -7.87 2.14 12.39
N LYS A 656 -8.22 1.62 11.22
CA LYS A 656 -9.33 2.17 10.42
C LYS A 656 -10.71 1.95 11.08
N ARG A 657 -10.77 1.24 12.19
CA ARG A 657 -11.98 1.01 13.01
C ARG A 657 -12.09 1.97 14.18
N ALA A 658 -11.01 2.73 14.42
CA ALA A 658 -11.05 3.78 15.42
C ALA A 658 -12.13 4.81 15.09
N ASP A 659 -12.85 5.26 16.10
CA ASP A 659 -13.97 6.17 15.97
C ASP A 659 -13.86 7.25 17.07
N LEU A 660 -14.58 8.36 16.89
CA LEU A 660 -14.63 9.41 17.89
C LEU A 660 -15.36 8.90 19.15
N VAL A 661 -14.63 8.83 20.24
CA VAL A 661 -15.18 8.47 21.56
C VAL A 661 -15.18 9.69 22.45
N ARG A 662 -16.28 9.87 23.21
CA ARG A 662 -16.41 10.93 24.21
C ARG A 662 -16.65 10.33 25.59
N GLY A 663 -15.98 10.87 26.58
CA GLY A 663 -16.23 10.55 28.00
C GLY A 663 -17.60 11.06 28.48
N ALA A 664 -17.93 10.76 29.72
CA ALA A 664 -19.18 11.20 30.33
C ALA A 664 -19.29 12.73 30.41
N ASP A 665 -18.17 13.43 30.43
CA ASP A 665 -18.03 14.90 30.41
C ASP A 665 -18.11 15.49 28.99
N GLY A 666 -18.31 14.67 27.95
CA GLY A 666 -18.35 15.09 26.56
C GLY A 666 -16.97 15.35 25.93
N VAL A 667 -15.88 15.24 26.69
CA VAL A 667 -14.52 15.42 26.21
C VAL A 667 -14.09 14.20 25.40
N MET A 668 -13.30 14.45 24.35
CA MET A 668 -12.73 13.36 23.51
C MET A 668 -11.77 12.50 24.35
N VAL A 669 -11.97 11.19 24.28
CA VAL A 669 -11.08 10.19 24.90
C VAL A 669 -10.50 9.27 23.85
N ALA A 670 -9.38 8.61 24.16
CA ALA A 670 -8.73 7.72 23.23
C ALA A 670 -9.58 6.47 22.99
N TRP A 671 -9.84 6.17 21.72
CA TRP A 671 -10.45 4.91 21.31
C TRP A 671 -9.53 3.74 21.65
N GLU A 672 -10.10 2.69 22.21
CA GLU A 672 -9.41 1.43 22.49
C GLU A 672 -9.97 0.31 21.63
N ASP A 673 -9.10 -0.57 21.17
CA ASP A 673 -9.52 -1.70 20.34
C ASP A 673 -10.19 -2.78 21.20
N PRO A 674 -11.50 -3.00 21.06
CA PRO A 674 -12.23 -3.93 21.92
C PRO A 674 -11.76 -5.38 21.78
N ARG A 675 -11.04 -5.72 20.71
CA ARG A 675 -10.47 -7.05 20.49
C ARG A 675 -9.25 -7.34 21.39
N LEU A 676 -8.64 -6.29 21.93
CA LEU A 676 -7.42 -6.36 22.74
C LEU A 676 -7.65 -6.01 24.22
N VAL A 677 -8.67 -5.23 24.53
CA VAL A 677 -9.01 -4.87 25.94
C VAL A 677 -9.39 -6.08 26.78
N ARG A 678 -10.07 -7.07 26.23
CA ARG A 678 -10.50 -8.28 26.96
C ARG A 678 -9.38 -9.25 27.34
N ALA A 679 -8.23 -9.18 26.69
CA ALA A 679 -7.09 -10.05 27.00
C ALA A 679 -6.39 -9.69 28.31
N LEU A 680 -6.61 -8.47 28.81
CA LEU A 680 -6.04 -7.99 30.07
C LEU A 680 -6.97 -8.24 31.29
N SER A 681 -8.21 -8.65 31.05
CA SER A 681 -9.22 -8.89 32.10
C SER A 681 -9.48 -10.37 32.41
N ASN A 682 -8.79 -11.29 31.76
CA ASN A 682 -8.76 -12.72 32.06
C ASN A 682 -7.34 -13.12 32.45
#